data_15b639300f116a7a2efe4dbaeef7a03e
#
_entry.id   15b639300f116a7a2efe4dbaeef7a03e
#
_cell.length_a   1.000
_cell.length_b   1.000
_cell.length_c   1.000
_cell.angle_alpha   90.00
_cell.angle_beta   90.00
_cell.angle_gamma   90.00
#
_symmetry.space_group_name_H-M   'P 1'
#
loop_
_entity.id
_entity.type
_entity.pdbx_description
1 polymer ?
#
loop_
_entity_poly.entity_id
_entity_poly.type
_entity_poly.pdbx_seq_one_letter_code
_entity_poly.pdbx_strand_id
1 'polypeptide(L)'
;MLLTKIILNDFGVYRGRNEFDLKTTKDKPIILIGGTNGAGKTTLFESVMLCLYGQNSFDTKISQKQYHSKILRLIHRILGTKKAADAASLGVEFQYAHAGKVLEYKVFRMWQNNDGSVEETLTIEKRQFGDEKFVKLDSLEESEWQTFIDQLLPKGITKLFFFDGEKIQNIADSGNEDRFIRSSFDTLLGLDLVKQLIDDIGISVLRNTDGETKSILEEIENKTKEKKITETKLEKLQDKQANLRVDMLNLQKQLAVHEEQFKKLGGQFADKKDSLNVEKIKYESKLDNIEKEIKEICMDILPFSLIPKQMEDLKDEIKLDQQKIKASHEKDILNKNFKELYDEIKSSSFLSQYDSKTQKSLAGDIQKLFAEKLNSLSKSQQLSYNFSENDMRRIINLVDNVNDTAEKQLESLAKSHNVLSNSLSLNKVSLESAPKDDQIGPIFSELTKTSREIGELKNELDHLENLEAQEKTVIILLNSQIRINLTKRQIDKKRLAGLELGPKVQDVLEDYSKLLRNKKLELLERYILDGLTTLLHKKDFIEKVQINKETFEIKLFKGNDDEITKDMLSKGELQMYSTSIVQALAKTSGRPLPFMIDTPLARLDEEHRRSLVRDFYPNASHQTIILSTDSEINYEHYKELVPYIAKSFVISYDSDNGKTIIHDKYFFNKKGEKEIEI
;
A
#
# COMPACT_ATOMS: atom_id res chain seq x y z
N MET A 1 -13.56 -19.31 2.92
CA MET A 1 -14.23 -18.70 4.08
C MET A 1 -15.68 -18.42 3.73
N LEU A 2 -16.61 -18.65 4.67
CA LEU A 2 -18.03 -18.32 4.49
C LEU A 2 -18.48 -17.60 5.76
N LEU A 3 -18.95 -16.37 5.63
CA LEU A 3 -19.54 -15.63 6.74
C LEU A 3 -20.87 -16.26 7.12
N THR A 4 -21.03 -16.63 8.39
CA THR A 4 -22.25 -17.26 8.87
C THR A 4 -23.14 -16.32 9.68
N LYS A 5 -22.52 -15.39 10.41
CA LYS A 5 -23.27 -14.44 11.25
C LYS A 5 -22.47 -13.15 11.50
N ILE A 6 -23.17 -12.02 11.54
CA ILE A 6 -22.67 -10.75 12.06
C ILE A 6 -23.55 -10.34 13.24
N ILE A 7 -22.92 -9.90 14.32
CA ILE A 7 -23.57 -9.47 15.56
C ILE A 7 -23.10 -8.06 15.88
N LEU A 8 -24.04 -7.14 16.09
CA LEU A 8 -23.76 -5.78 16.56
C LEU A 8 -24.56 -5.56 17.86
N ASN A 9 -23.89 -5.02 18.85
CA ASN A 9 -24.53 -4.69 20.11
C ASN A 9 -24.13 -3.27 20.53
N ASP A 10 -25.12 -2.38 20.66
CA ASP A 10 -24.96 -0.96 21.00
C ASP A 10 -23.89 -0.23 20.17
N PHE A 11 -23.86 -0.52 18.87
CA PHE A 11 -22.85 -0.01 17.94
C PHE A 11 -23.48 0.88 16.84
N GLY A 12 -23.02 2.10 16.73
CA GLY A 12 -23.51 3.09 15.77
C GLY A 12 -25.01 3.35 15.96
N VAL A 13 -25.79 3.09 14.93
CA VAL A 13 -27.25 3.22 14.93
C VAL A 13 -27.97 1.96 15.44
N TYR A 14 -27.23 0.88 15.73
CA TYR A 14 -27.77 -0.39 16.22
C TYR A 14 -27.81 -0.39 17.73
N ARG A 15 -29.02 -0.26 18.32
CA ARG A 15 -29.25 -0.34 19.76
C ARG A 15 -29.55 -1.76 20.19
N GLY A 16 -28.94 -2.20 21.29
CA GLY A 16 -29.04 -3.55 21.78
C GLY A 16 -28.45 -4.58 20.83
N ARG A 17 -28.81 -5.83 20.99
CA ARG A 17 -28.28 -6.94 20.20
C ARG A 17 -29.01 -7.10 18.87
N ASN A 18 -28.28 -6.96 17.80
CA ASN A 18 -28.74 -7.11 16.41
C ASN A 18 -27.91 -8.22 15.73
N GLU A 19 -28.57 -9.15 15.05
CA GLU A 19 -27.93 -10.31 14.43
C GLU A 19 -28.36 -10.44 12.97
N PHE A 20 -27.40 -10.70 12.09
CA PHE A 20 -27.62 -11.05 10.68
C PHE A 20 -27.14 -12.49 10.44
N ASP A 21 -28.05 -13.39 10.11
CA ASP A 21 -27.72 -14.75 9.69
C ASP A 21 -27.43 -14.75 8.18
N LEU A 22 -26.17 -14.98 7.83
CA LEU A 22 -25.64 -14.86 6.45
C LEU A 22 -25.40 -16.20 5.76
N LYS A 23 -25.96 -17.28 6.26
CA LYS A 23 -25.78 -18.62 5.66
C LYS A 23 -26.33 -18.68 4.26
N THR A 24 -25.50 -19.15 3.33
CA THR A 24 -25.84 -19.35 1.93
C THR A 24 -25.79 -20.82 1.55
N THR A 25 -26.33 -21.16 0.38
CA THR A 25 -26.20 -22.47 -0.26
C THR A 25 -25.48 -22.32 -1.60
N LYS A 26 -25.02 -23.42 -2.18
CA LYS A 26 -24.30 -23.40 -3.47
C LYS A 26 -25.15 -22.77 -4.59
N ASP A 27 -26.45 -23.05 -4.60
CA ASP A 27 -27.38 -22.56 -5.65
C ASP A 27 -27.88 -21.13 -5.34
N LYS A 28 -27.74 -20.68 -4.10
CA LYS A 28 -28.17 -19.36 -3.63
C LYS A 28 -27.02 -18.65 -2.90
N PRO A 29 -26.06 -18.07 -3.62
CA PRO A 29 -24.88 -17.47 -3.02
C PRO A 29 -25.09 -16.03 -2.51
N ILE A 30 -26.27 -15.42 -2.74
CA ILE A 30 -26.48 -14.01 -2.46
C ILE A 30 -27.25 -13.79 -1.14
N ILE A 31 -26.72 -12.88 -0.34
CA ILE A 31 -27.43 -12.24 0.79
C ILE A 31 -27.70 -10.79 0.38
N LEU A 32 -28.95 -10.38 0.41
CA LEU A 32 -29.37 -9.04 0.03
C LEU A 32 -29.84 -8.26 1.26
N ILE A 33 -29.20 -7.13 1.56
CA ILE A 33 -29.52 -6.27 2.70
C ILE A 33 -29.91 -4.90 2.15
N GLY A 34 -31.20 -4.61 2.18
CA GLY A 34 -31.76 -3.32 1.79
C GLY A 34 -31.80 -2.33 2.96
N GLY A 35 -31.76 -1.04 2.68
CA GLY A 35 -31.95 -0.01 3.67
C GLY A 35 -31.93 1.39 3.06
N THR A 36 -32.67 2.30 3.63
CA THR A 36 -32.60 3.72 3.25
C THR A 36 -31.27 4.35 3.64
N ASN A 37 -31.01 5.55 3.13
CA ASN A 37 -29.81 6.29 3.52
C ASN A 37 -29.89 6.61 5.03
N GLY A 38 -28.78 6.37 5.75
CA GLY A 38 -28.73 6.55 7.20
C GLY A 38 -29.25 5.36 8.03
N ALA A 39 -29.84 4.32 7.43
CA ALA A 39 -30.35 3.16 8.15
C ALA A 39 -29.27 2.26 8.77
N GLY A 40 -27.97 2.48 8.45
CA GLY A 40 -26.86 1.74 9.05
C GLY A 40 -26.17 0.72 8.15
N LYS A 41 -26.39 0.75 6.82
CA LYS A 41 -25.70 -0.13 5.85
C LYS A 41 -24.16 -0.03 5.96
N THR A 42 -23.64 1.15 5.82
CA THR A 42 -22.19 1.40 5.92
C THR A 42 -21.65 1.07 7.32
N THR A 43 -22.44 1.32 8.37
CA THR A 43 -22.07 0.91 9.74
C THR A 43 -21.95 -0.61 9.86
N LEU A 44 -22.87 -1.37 9.25
CA LEU A 44 -22.80 -2.84 9.19
C LEU A 44 -21.57 -3.30 8.40
N PHE A 45 -21.31 -2.68 7.25
CA PHE A 45 -20.13 -2.98 6.43
C PHE A 45 -18.82 -2.73 7.19
N GLU A 46 -18.66 -1.54 7.77
CA GLU A 46 -17.48 -1.16 8.55
C GLU A 46 -17.29 -2.00 9.80
N SER A 47 -18.40 -2.48 10.41
CA SER A 47 -18.35 -3.30 11.62
C SER A 47 -17.58 -4.60 11.43
N VAL A 48 -17.68 -5.22 10.25
CA VAL A 48 -16.95 -6.47 9.94
C VAL A 48 -15.43 -6.21 9.93
N MET A 49 -14.99 -5.16 9.25
CA MET A 49 -13.59 -4.79 9.21
C MET A 49 -13.07 -4.38 10.58
N LEU A 50 -13.85 -3.62 11.33
CA LEU A 50 -13.49 -3.18 12.67
C LEU A 50 -13.43 -4.36 13.66
N CYS A 51 -14.35 -5.31 13.56
CA CYS A 51 -14.34 -6.53 14.39
C CYS A 51 -13.07 -7.36 14.14
N LEU A 52 -12.69 -7.55 12.87
CA LEU A 52 -11.54 -8.37 12.50
C LEU A 52 -10.20 -7.67 12.81
N TYR A 53 -10.06 -6.37 12.51
CA TYR A 53 -8.76 -5.69 12.52
C TYR A 53 -8.61 -4.59 13.57
N GLY A 54 -9.65 -4.22 14.29
CA GLY A 54 -9.58 -3.18 15.33
C GLY A 54 -9.00 -1.86 14.76
N GLN A 55 -8.00 -1.31 15.43
CA GLN A 55 -7.31 -0.09 14.99
C GLN A 55 -6.77 -0.19 13.56
N ASN A 56 -6.34 -1.37 13.14
CA ASN A 56 -5.82 -1.61 11.79
C ASN A 56 -6.91 -1.62 10.71
N SER A 57 -8.21 -1.56 11.03
CA SER A 57 -9.30 -1.54 10.03
C SER A 57 -9.27 -0.29 9.14
N PHE A 58 -8.78 0.83 9.65
CA PHE A 58 -8.78 2.11 8.94
C PHE A 58 -7.77 2.13 7.77
N ASP A 59 -8.08 2.90 6.73
CA ASP A 59 -7.24 3.00 5.53
C ASP A 59 -5.95 3.75 5.79
N THR A 60 -5.99 4.75 6.68
CA THR A 60 -4.83 5.48 7.16
C THR A 60 -4.42 4.97 8.53
N LYS A 61 -3.11 4.91 8.80
CA LYS A 61 -2.63 4.66 10.17
C LYS A 61 -3.11 5.79 11.07
N ILE A 62 -3.87 5.45 12.10
CA ILE A 62 -4.36 6.39 13.11
C ILE A 62 -3.69 6.10 14.45
N SER A 63 -3.43 7.15 15.22
CA SER A 63 -2.91 6.98 16.58
C SER A 63 -3.94 6.32 17.49
N GLN A 64 -3.49 5.69 18.57
CA GLN A 64 -4.38 5.07 19.55
C GLN A 64 -5.42 6.05 20.11
N LYS A 65 -5.01 7.30 20.35
CA LYS A 65 -5.92 8.37 20.82
C LYS A 65 -7.00 8.69 19.77
N GLN A 66 -6.64 8.75 18.49
CA GLN A 66 -7.60 8.97 17.41
C GLN A 66 -8.54 7.77 17.24
N TYR A 67 -8.00 6.57 17.38
CA TYR A 67 -8.82 5.34 17.38
C TYR A 67 -9.84 5.35 18.49
N HIS A 68 -9.44 5.56 19.74
CA HIS A 68 -10.35 5.63 20.89
C HIS A 68 -11.42 6.73 20.70
N SER A 69 -11.04 7.90 20.18
CA SER A 69 -12.00 8.98 19.89
C SER A 69 -13.02 8.57 18.81
N LYS A 70 -12.61 7.81 17.81
CA LYS A 70 -13.54 7.28 16.78
C LYS A 70 -14.47 6.22 17.38
N ILE A 71 -13.95 5.29 18.17
CA ILE A 71 -14.75 4.26 18.84
C ILE A 71 -15.80 4.88 19.76
N LEU A 72 -15.44 5.88 20.58
CA LEU A 72 -16.39 6.60 21.43
C LEU A 72 -17.57 7.22 20.65
N ARG A 73 -17.35 7.60 19.38
CA ARG A 73 -18.41 8.10 18.49
C ARG A 73 -19.29 6.99 17.93
N LEU A 74 -18.75 5.78 17.83
CA LEU A 74 -19.42 4.60 17.31
C LEU A 74 -20.18 3.81 18.39
N ILE A 75 -19.93 4.05 19.68
CA ILE A 75 -20.76 3.53 20.76
C ILE A 75 -22.15 4.20 20.67
N HIS A 76 -23.20 3.39 20.69
CA HIS A 76 -24.57 3.87 20.52
C HIS A 76 -24.93 4.96 21.54
N ARG A 77 -25.53 6.05 21.07
CA ARG A 77 -25.97 7.16 21.90
C ARG A 77 -27.50 7.05 22.13
N ILE A 78 -27.89 7.06 23.40
CA ILE A 78 -29.31 6.98 23.77
C ILE A 78 -30.01 8.29 23.39
N LEU A 79 -31.04 8.19 22.54
CA LEU A 79 -31.81 9.32 22.06
C LEU A 79 -32.34 10.17 23.23
N GLY A 80 -32.30 11.49 23.11
CA GLY A 80 -32.77 12.42 24.14
C GLY A 80 -31.83 12.58 25.35
N THR A 81 -30.71 11.90 25.37
CA THR A 81 -29.69 12.01 26.43
C THR A 81 -28.31 12.32 25.86
N LYS A 82 -27.41 12.87 26.69
CA LYS A 82 -25.99 13.00 26.33
C LYS A 82 -25.18 11.72 26.61
N LYS A 83 -25.83 10.66 27.12
CA LYS A 83 -25.16 9.42 27.54
C LYS A 83 -25.02 8.48 26.33
N ALA A 84 -23.83 7.91 26.18
CA ALA A 84 -23.57 6.75 25.33
C ALA A 84 -23.85 5.47 26.15
N ALA A 85 -23.99 4.34 25.46
CA ALA A 85 -24.04 3.04 26.14
C ALA A 85 -22.70 2.78 26.87
N ASP A 86 -22.74 1.94 27.89
CA ASP A 86 -21.57 1.60 28.71
C ASP A 86 -20.56 0.76 27.93
N ALA A 87 -21.00 0.01 26.95
CA ALA A 87 -20.15 -0.78 26.08
C ALA A 87 -20.78 -0.93 24.69
N ALA A 88 -19.92 -1.17 23.69
CA ALA A 88 -20.34 -1.64 22.37
C ALA A 88 -19.58 -2.92 22.04
N SER A 89 -20.20 -3.82 21.29
CA SER A 89 -19.52 -5.04 20.86
C SER A 89 -19.90 -5.47 19.45
N LEU A 90 -18.95 -6.09 18.77
CA LEU A 90 -19.10 -6.66 17.45
C LEU A 90 -18.71 -8.12 17.47
N GLY A 91 -19.46 -8.95 16.74
CA GLY A 91 -19.16 -10.36 16.56
C GLY A 91 -19.23 -10.76 15.09
N VAL A 92 -18.24 -11.52 14.63
CA VAL A 92 -18.22 -12.09 13.28
C VAL A 92 -17.99 -13.59 13.40
N GLU A 93 -18.95 -14.38 12.92
CA GLU A 93 -18.82 -15.83 12.83
C GLU A 93 -18.59 -16.25 11.37
N PHE A 94 -17.62 -17.14 11.15
CA PHE A 94 -17.31 -17.62 9.81
C PHE A 94 -16.78 -19.04 9.83
N GLN A 95 -16.99 -19.74 8.72
CA GLN A 95 -16.39 -21.04 8.44
C GLN A 95 -15.12 -20.85 7.62
N TYR A 96 -14.09 -21.60 7.94
CA TYR A 96 -12.83 -21.60 7.23
C TYR A 96 -12.35 -23.05 7.03
N ALA A 97 -12.11 -23.41 5.76
CA ALA A 97 -11.58 -24.73 5.42
C ALA A 97 -10.04 -24.68 5.47
N HIS A 98 -9.45 -25.51 6.31
CA HIS A 98 -8.00 -25.63 6.42
C HIS A 98 -7.62 -27.11 6.58
N ALA A 99 -6.62 -27.57 5.83
CA ALA A 99 -6.10 -28.95 5.87
C ALA A 99 -7.21 -30.03 5.79
N GLY A 100 -8.21 -29.81 4.94
CA GLY A 100 -9.32 -30.76 4.75
C GLY A 100 -10.37 -30.76 5.85
N LYS A 101 -10.26 -29.89 6.86
CA LYS A 101 -11.27 -29.72 7.92
C LYS A 101 -11.93 -28.37 7.79
N VAL A 102 -13.23 -28.30 8.09
CA VAL A 102 -13.97 -27.05 8.20
C VAL A 102 -14.03 -26.69 9.68
N LEU A 103 -13.47 -25.53 10.02
CA LEU A 103 -13.50 -24.94 11.35
C LEU A 103 -14.42 -23.73 11.31
N GLU A 104 -15.19 -23.55 12.35
CA GLU A 104 -15.99 -22.36 12.60
C GLU A 104 -15.28 -21.49 13.63
N TYR A 105 -15.07 -20.23 13.28
CA TYR A 105 -14.50 -19.23 14.14
C TYR A 105 -15.55 -18.20 14.52
N LYS A 106 -15.48 -17.73 15.73
CA LYS A 106 -16.23 -16.57 16.22
C LYS A 106 -15.24 -15.57 16.79
N VAL A 107 -15.11 -14.45 16.13
CA VAL A 107 -14.34 -13.30 16.56
C VAL A 107 -15.28 -12.32 17.22
N PHE A 108 -14.98 -11.96 18.44
CA PHE A 108 -15.78 -11.03 19.22
C PHE A 108 -14.88 -9.92 19.76
N ARG A 109 -15.26 -8.68 19.49
CA ARG A 109 -14.54 -7.49 19.92
C ARG A 109 -15.47 -6.57 20.68
N MET A 110 -15.08 -6.17 21.88
CA MET A 110 -15.84 -5.34 22.77
C MET A 110 -15.03 -4.10 23.17
N TRP A 111 -15.71 -2.99 23.25
CA TRP A 111 -15.18 -1.71 23.73
C TRP A 111 -16.01 -1.25 24.92
N GLN A 112 -15.38 -1.15 26.07
CA GLN A 112 -15.97 -0.63 27.29
C GLN A 112 -15.68 0.85 27.42
N ASN A 113 -16.70 1.66 27.68
CA ASN A 113 -16.57 3.10 27.86
C ASN A 113 -16.37 3.40 29.35
N ASN A 114 -15.14 3.74 29.72
CA ASN A 114 -14.78 4.10 31.08
C ASN A 114 -14.57 5.63 31.16
N ASP A 115 -15.67 6.40 31.28
CA ASP A 115 -15.68 7.88 31.43
C ASP A 115 -14.78 8.63 30.43
N GLY A 116 -14.87 8.26 29.15
CA GLY A 116 -14.11 8.91 28.06
C GLY A 116 -12.81 8.20 27.69
N SER A 117 -12.43 7.14 28.37
CA SER A 117 -11.42 6.17 27.91
C SER A 117 -12.12 4.91 27.37
N VAL A 118 -11.46 4.25 26.43
CA VAL A 118 -11.98 3.02 25.81
C VAL A 118 -11.03 1.88 26.15
N GLU A 119 -11.58 0.83 26.73
CA GLU A 119 -10.88 -0.43 26.92
C GLU A 119 -11.39 -1.43 25.89
N GLU A 120 -10.47 -2.01 25.12
CA GLU A 120 -10.76 -2.95 24.04
C GLU A 120 -10.42 -4.37 24.45
N THR A 121 -11.35 -5.29 24.26
CA THR A 121 -11.15 -6.72 24.48
C THR A 121 -11.46 -7.49 23.21
N LEU A 122 -10.52 -8.32 22.74
CA LEU A 122 -10.70 -9.25 21.63
C LEU A 122 -10.85 -10.67 22.20
N THR A 123 -11.81 -11.43 21.70
CA THR A 123 -11.99 -12.85 22.03
C THR A 123 -12.16 -13.66 20.76
N ILE A 124 -11.47 -14.78 20.65
CA ILE A 124 -11.62 -15.73 19.55
C ILE A 124 -12.04 -17.08 20.11
N GLU A 125 -13.14 -17.59 19.59
CA GLU A 125 -13.63 -18.93 19.86
C GLU A 125 -13.62 -19.75 18.59
N LYS A 126 -13.38 -21.05 18.70
CA LYS A 126 -13.41 -22.00 17.58
C LYS A 126 -14.25 -23.22 17.91
N ARG A 127 -14.82 -23.86 16.87
CA ARG A 127 -15.37 -25.20 16.95
C ARG A 127 -15.15 -25.93 15.63
N GLN A 128 -15.19 -27.26 15.65
CA GLN A 128 -15.25 -28.02 14.42
C GLN A 128 -16.69 -27.97 13.86
N PHE A 129 -16.82 -27.96 12.55
CA PHE A 129 -18.15 -27.99 11.92
C PHE A 129 -18.95 -29.22 12.38
N GLY A 130 -20.11 -28.97 12.95
CA GLY A 130 -20.97 -30.02 13.52
C GLY A 130 -20.91 -30.11 15.06
N ASP A 131 -19.95 -29.50 15.73
CA ASP A 131 -19.90 -29.44 17.18
C ASP A 131 -20.92 -28.42 17.71
N GLU A 132 -21.51 -28.72 18.90
CA GLU A 132 -22.52 -27.84 19.49
C GLU A 132 -21.92 -26.58 20.15
N LYS A 133 -20.71 -26.67 20.70
CA LYS A 133 -20.15 -25.60 21.55
C LYS A 133 -18.89 -24.99 20.95
N PHE A 134 -18.82 -23.67 21.01
CA PHE A 134 -17.59 -22.94 20.77
C PHE A 134 -16.68 -23.04 21.99
N VAL A 135 -15.37 -23.19 21.75
CA VAL A 135 -14.33 -23.22 22.77
C VAL A 135 -13.36 -22.07 22.52
N LYS A 136 -12.97 -21.37 23.56
CA LYS A 136 -11.97 -20.29 23.47
C LYS A 136 -10.68 -20.82 22.83
N LEU A 137 -9.99 -19.98 22.06
CA LEU A 137 -8.75 -20.37 21.40
C LEU A 137 -7.59 -20.40 22.42
N ASP A 138 -7.48 -21.50 23.18
CA ASP A 138 -6.48 -21.64 24.25
C ASP A 138 -5.07 -22.00 23.74
N SER A 139 -4.92 -22.26 22.43
CA SER A 139 -3.63 -22.59 21.82
C SER A 139 -2.70 -21.39 21.60
N LEU A 140 -3.17 -20.17 21.83
CA LEU A 140 -2.46 -18.92 21.69
C LEU A 140 -2.75 -18.00 22.86
N GLU A 141 -1.77 -17.18 23.25
CA GLU A 141 -1.99 -16.12 24.21
C GLU A 141 -2.90 -15.02 23.66
N GLU A 142 -3.62 -14.31 24.53
CA GLU A 142 -4.54 -13.25 24.10
C GLU A 142 -3.83 -12.13 23.30
N SER A 143 -2.58 -11.86 23.63
CA SER A 143 -1.72 -10.92 22.89
C SER A 143 -1.42 -11.33 21.44
N GLU A 144 -1.55 -12.62 21.11
CA GLU A 144 -1.26 -13.18 19.78
C GLU A 144 -2.52 -13.30 18.91
N TRP A 145 -3.73 -13.11 19.46
CA TRP A 145 -4.98 -13.31 18.72
C TRP A 145 -5.13 -12.37 17.52
N GLN A 146 -4.71 -11.12 17.65
CA GLN A 146 -4.74 -10.21 16.50
C GLN A 146 -3.81 -10.68 15.40
N THR A 147 -2.62 -11.12 15.75
CA THR A 147 -1.65 -11.69 14.80
C THR A 147 -2.21 -12.94 14.11
N PHE A 148 -2.92 -13.79 14.84
CA PHE A 148 -3.60 -14.96 14.27
C PHE A 148 -4.66 -14.56 13.23
N ILE A 149 -5.50 -13.54 13.52
CA ILE A 149 -6.47 -13.04 12.54
C ILE A 149 -5.75 -12.50 11.31
N ASP A 150 -4.70 -11.70 11.48
CA ASP A 150 -3.94 -11.08 10.40
C ASP A 150 -3.27 -12.13 9.50
N GLN A 151 -2.84 -13.26 10.05
CA GLN A 151 -2.31 -14.41 9.30
C GLN A 151 -3.40 -15.20 8.59
N LEU A 152 -4.53 -15.45 9.26
CA LEU A 152 -5.66 -16.19 8.68
C LEU A 152 -6.33 -15.42 7.56
N LEU A 153 -6.55 -14.13 7.78
CA LEU A 153 -7.22 -13.18 6.90
C LEU A 153 -6.36 -11.91 6.75
N PRO A 154 -5.32 -11.91 5.91
CA PRO A 154 -4.51 -10.72 5.69
C PRO A 154 -5.37 -9.54 5.22
N LYS A 155 -5.27 -8.40 5.90
CA LYS A 155 -6.09 -7.21 5.65
C LYS A 155 -6.11 -6.77 4.18
N GLY A 156 -4.94 -6.81 3.51
CA GLY A 156 -4.82 -6.42 2.10
C GLY A 156 -5.67 -7.30 1.18
N ILE A 157 -5.81 -8.59 1.51
CA ILE A 157 -6.67 -9.52 0.78
C ILE A 157 -8.14 -9.22 1.09
N THR A 158 -8.48 -9.08 2.37
CA THR A 158 -9.87 -8.88 2.81
C THR A 158 -10.48 -7.62 2.19
N LYS A 159 -9.71 -6.54 2.04
CA LYS A 159 -10.15 -5.31 1.38
C LYS A 159 -10.56 -5.47 -0.09
N LEU A 160 -10.08 -6.51 -0.77
CA LEU A 160 -10.49 -6.81 -2.15
C LEU A 160 -11.85 -7.51 -2.22
N PHE A 161 -12.28 -8.10 -1.12
CA PHE A 161 -13.55 -8.82 -1.04
C PHE A 161 -14.61 -8.01 -0.29
N PHE A 162 -14.17 -7.08 0.56
CA PHE A 162 -15.03 -6.16 1.31
C PHE A 162 -14.74 -4.74 0.82
N PHE A 163 -15.58 -4.22 -0.03
CA PHE A 163 -15.35 -2.93 -0.65
C PHE A 163 -16.63 -2.09 -0.78
N ASP A 164 -16.44 -0.80 -0.76
CA ASP A 164 -17.46 0.21 -0.98
C ASP A 164 -17.52 0.52 -2.49
N GLY A 165 -18.69 0.35 -3.09
CA GLY A 165 -18.88 0.56 -4.52
C GLY A 165 -18.56 1.99 -4.97
N GLU A 166 -18.74 3.01 -4.11
CA GLU A 166 -18.35 4.38 -4.42
C GLU A 166 -16.83 4.58 -4.42
N LYS A 167 -16.11 3.86 -3.53
CA LYS A 167 -14.64 3.95 -3.46
C LYS A 167 -13.94 3.25 -4.61
N ILE A 168 -14.56 2.24 -5.21
CA ILE A 168 -13.99 1.54 -6.39
C ILE A 168 -13.78 2.53 -7.54
N GLN A 169 -14.71 3.43 -7.77
CA GLN A 169 -14.60 4.43 -8.84
C GLN A 169 -13.35 5.30 -8.68
N ASN A 170 -12.98 5.63 -7.46
CA ASN A 170 -11.77 6.41 -7.18
C ASN A 170 -10.46 5.67 -7.55
N ILE A 171 -10.49 4.35 -7.74
CA ILE A 171 -9.32 3.58 -8.18
C ILE A 171 -8.95 3.97 -9.61
N ALA A 172 -9.93 4.09 -10.51
CA ALA A 172 -9.68 4.47 -11.91
C ALA A 172 -9.55 5.99 -12.08
N ASP A 173 -10.35 6.78 -11.36
CA ASP A 173 -10.38 8.25 -11.49
C ASP A 173 -9.09 8.92 -10.97
N SER A 174 -8.40 8.31 -10.00
CA SER A 174 -7.24 8.93 -9.34
C SER A 174 -5.90 8.64 -10.00
N GLY A 175 -5.84 7.76 -11.03
CA GLY A 175 -4.57 7.29 -11.60
C GLY A 175 -3.67 6.51 -10.61
N ASN A 176 -4.22 6.11 -9.47
CA ASN A 176 -3.50 5.38 -8.41
C ASN A 176 -3.73 3.85 -8.48
N GLU A 177 -4.28 3.35 -9.58
CA GLU A 177 -4.56 1.92 -9.72
C GLU A 177 -3.31 1.06 -9.65
N ASP A 178 -2.20 1.53 -10.25
CA ASP A 178 -0.91 0.83 -10.19
C ASP A 178 -0.42 0.66 -8.75
N ARG A 179 -0.58 1.68 -7.91
CA ARG A 179 -0.27 1.59 -6.46
C ARG A 179 -1.22 0.64 -5.74
N PHE A 180 -2.51 0.71 -6.07
CA PHE A 180 -3.51 -0.19 -5.49
C PHE A 180 -3.23 -1.64 -5.88
N ILE A 181 -2.96 -1.91 -7.16
CA ILE A 181 -2.62 -3.24 -7.65
C ILE A 181 -1.31 -3.72 -7.02
N ARG A 182 -0.26 -2.92 -7.03
CA ARG A 182 1.03 -3.26 -6.44
C ARG A 182 0.92 -3.63 -4.96
N SER A 183 0.26 -2.78 -4.16
CA SER A 183 0.12 -3.02 -2.73
C SER A 183 -0.73 -4.24 -2.41
N SER A 184 -1.76 -4.49 -3.22
CA SER A 184 -2.64 -5.65 -3.07
C SER A 184 -1.99 -6.93 -3.57
N PHE A 185 -1.25 -6.87 -4.66
CA PHE A 185 -0.72 -8.02 -5.38
C PHE A 185 0.35 -8.79 -4.60
N ASP A 186 1.33 -8.10 -3.99
CA ASP A 186 2.38 -8.76 -3.20
C ASP A 186 1.76 -9.47 -1.98
N THR A 187 0.79 -8.84 -1.31
CA THR A 187 0.04 -9.44 -0.19
C THR A 187 -0.84 -10.62 -0.64
N LEU A 188 -1.49 -10.50 -1.81
CA LEU A 188 -2.31 -11.56 -2.40
C LEU A 188 -1.52 -12.83 -2.67
N LEU A 189 -0.28 -12.69 -3.13
CA LEU A 189 0.58 -13.83 -3.46
C LEU A 189 1.22 -14.45 -2.22
N GLY A 190 1.11 -13.83 -1.05
CA GLY A 190 1.82 -14.24 0.16
C GLY A 190 3.35 -14.12 0.00
N LEU A 191 3.81 -13.26 -0.90
CA LEU A 191 5.25 -13.04 -1.14
C LEU A 191 5.92 -12.45 0.11
N ASP A 192 5.16 -11.78 0.97
CA ASP A 192 5.63 -11.29 2.25
C ASP A 192 6.09 -12.45 3.15
N LEU A 193 5.35 -13.56 3.15
CA LEU A 193 5.74 -14.78 3.89
C LEU A 193 6.99 -15.43 3.28
N VAL A 194 7.13 -15.42 1.96
CA VAL A 194 8.33 -15.95 1.29
C VAL A 194 9.54 -15.06 1.60
N LYS A 195 9.38 -13.74 1.58
CA LYS A 195 10.44 -12.79 1.99
C LYS A 195 10.84 -13.02 3.45
N GLN A 196 9.86 -13.16 4.34
CA GLN A 196 10.12 -13.45 5.76
C GLN A 196 10.85 -14.79 5.94
N LEU A 197 10.45 -15.83 5.20
CA LEU A 197 11.13 -17.11 5.22
C LEU A 197 12.58 -17.02 4.72
N ILE A 198 12.84 -16.23 3.67
CA ILE A 198 14.17 -15.94 3.17
C ILE A 198 15.03 -15.28 4.27
N ASP A 199 14.48 -14.28 4.97
CA ASP A 199 15.14 -13.59 6.07
C ASP A 199 15.38 -14.54 7.26
N ASP A 200 14.39 -15.35 7.64
CA ASP A 200 14.49 -16.33 8.75
C ASP A 200 15.53 -17.42 8.46
N ILE A 201 15.61 -17.90 7.22
CA ILE A 201 16.67 -18.83 6.78
C ILE A 201 18.04 -18.15 6.96
N GLY A 202 18.17 -16.88 6.55
CA GLY A 202 19.39 -16.11 6.76
C GLY A 202 19.79 -16.05 8.23
N ILE A 203 18.85 -15.75 9.12
CA ILE A 203 19.09 -15.71 10.58
C ILE A 203 19.43 -17.09 11.14
N SER A 204 18.76 -18.16 10.69
CA SER A 204 19.02 -19.54 11.14
C SER A 204 20.41 -20.02 10.75
N VAL A 205 20.84 -19.69 9.54
CA VAL A 205 22.20 -19.94 9.05
C VAL A 205 23.24 -19.23 9.94
N LEU A 206 22.92 -18.03 10.45
CA LEU A 206 23.79 -17.25 11.34
C LEU A 206 23.96 -17.84 12.73
N ARG A 207 22.92 -18.46 13.30
CA ARG A 207 22.94 -18.97 14.69
C ARG A 207 23.81 -20.20 14.89
N ASN A 208 24.21 -20.93 13.82
CA ASN A 208 24.84 -22.23 13.89
C ASN A 208 26.36 -22.23 13.66
N THR A 209 27.10 -21.16 13.99
CA THR A 209 28.54 -21.05 13.70
C THR A 209 29.40 -20.58 14.86
N ASP A 210 30.64 -21.20 14.95
CA ASP A 210 31.66 -20.97 15.98
C ASP A 210 32.78 -19.98 15.56
N GLY A 211 33.26 -19.24 16.57
CA GLY A 211 34.61 -18.70 16.86
C GLY A 211 35.22 -17.58 15.96
N GLU A 212 35.55 -17.80 14.72
CA GLU A 212 36.21 -16.80 13.84
C GLU A 212 35.24 -15.84 13.12
N THR A 213 33.99 -16.16 13.19
CA THR A 213 32.89 -15.39 12.59
C THR A 213 32.38 -14.24 13.50
N LYS A 214 33.02 -14.06 14.68
CA LYS A 214 32.53 -13.07 15.67
C LYS A 214 32.54 -11.63 15.14
N SER A 215 33.54 -11.24 14.37
CA SER A 215 33.60 -9.88 13.77
C SER A 215 32.56 -9.66 12.66
N ILE A 216 32.31 -10.67 11.85
CA ILE A 216 31.27 -10.60 10.78
C ILE A 216 29.88 -10.66 11.41
N LEU A 217 29.73 -11.43 12.50
CA LEU A 217 28.47 -11.46 13.27
C LEU A 217 28.19 -10.11 13.95
N GLU A 218 29.21 -9.48 14.53
CA GLU A 218 29.08 -8.13 15.11
C GLU A 218 28.70 -7.08 14.04
N GLU A 219 29.29 -7.15 12.84
CA GLU A 219 28.90 -6.29 11.73
C GLU A 219 27.46 -6.52 11.28
N ILE A 220 27.03 -7.77 11.15
CA ILE A 220 25.66 -8.11 10.78
C ILE A 220 24.69 -7.67 11.87
N GLU A 221 25.03 -7.90 13.14
CA GLU A 221 24.19 -7.47 14.26
C GLU A 221 24.07 -5.94 14.31
N ASN A 222 25.15 -5.22 14.08
CA ASN A 222 25.15 -3.75 14.03
C ASN A 222 24.30 -3.24 12.86
N LYS A 223 24.43 -3.82 11.66
CA LYS A 223 23.62 -3.47 10.50
C LYS A 223 22.15 -3.84 10.67
N THR A 224 21.87 -4.91 11.38
CA THR A 224 20.48 -5.30 11.72
C THR A 224 19.89 -4.33 12.74
N LYS A 225 20.68 -3.85 13.69
CA LYS A 225 20.26 -2.77 14.62
C LYS A 225 20.01 -1.46 13.89
N GLU A 226 20.91 -1.07 12.97
CA GLU A 226 20.71 0.12 12.11
C GLU A 226 19.45 0.01 11.26
N LYS A 227 19.21 -1.14 10.65
CA LYS A 227 17.99 -1.42 9.89
C LYS A 227 16.76 -1.23 10.77
N LYS A 228 16.74 -1.79 11.98
CA LYS A 228 15.62 -1.66 12.91
C LYS A 228 15.37 -0.21 13.34
N ILE A 229 16.43 0.57 13.53
CA ILE A 229 16.33 2.00 13.83
C ILE A 229 15.72 2.75 12.63
N THR A 230 16.16 2.43 11.41
CA THR A 230 15.65 3.03 10.18
C THR A 230 14.19 2.65 9.94
N GLU A 231 13.79 1.41 10.20
CA GLU A 231 12.40 0.94 10.15
C GLU A 231 11.53 1.72 11.16
N THR A 232 12.02 1.95 12.38
CA THR A 232 11.31 2.76 13.38
C THR A 232 11.17 4.23 12.96
N LYS A 233 12.19 4.79 12.27
CA LYS A 233 12.09 6.13 11.68
C LYS A 233 11.07 6.19 10.56
N LEU A 234 11.08 5.19 9.68
CA LEU A 234 10.11 5.06 8.61
C LEU A 234 8.67 5.02 9.15
N GLU A 235 8.44 4.25 10.19
CA GLU A 235 7.16 4.16 10.87
C GLU A 235 6.70 5.52 11.43
N LYS A 236 7.60 6.27 12.07
CA LYS A 236 7.31 7.62 12.56
C LYS A 236 7.01 8.62 11.43
N LEU A 237 7.68 8.51 10.29
CA LEU A 237 7.40 9.34 9.12
C LEU A 237 6.01 9.03 8.57
N GLN A 238 5.66 7.75 8.46
CA GLN A 238 4.33 7.32 8.03
C GLN A 238 3.21 7.79 8.98
N ASP A 239 3.46 7.77 10.30
CA ASP A 239 2.52 8.29 11.29
C ASP A 239 2.31 9.80 11.14
N LYS A 240 3.39 10.56 10.87
CA LYS A 240 3.29 12.01 10.62
C LYS A 240 2.50 12.28 9.33
N GLN A 241 2.79 11.57 8.24
CA GLN A 241 2.03 11.68 6.99
C GLN A 241 0.54 11.40 7.20
N ALA A 242 0.22 10.37 8.00
CA ALA A 242 -1.17 10.03 8.30
C ALA A 242 -1.90 11.17 9.04
N ASN A 243 -1.23 11.81 9.99
CA ASN A 243 -1.80 12.95 10.72
C ASN A 243 -2.03 14.15 9.81
N LEU A 244 -1.05 14.53 8.99
CA LEU A 244 -1.17 15.64 8.04
C LEU A 244 -2.27 15.42 7.01
N ARG A 245 -2.45 14.18 6.54
CA ARG A 245 -3.56 13.85 5.62
C ARG A 245 -4.93 14.02 6.27
N VAL A 246 -5.05 13.71 7.56
CA VAL A 246 -6.30 13.93 8.31
C VAL A 246 -6.57 15.43 8.48
N ASP A 247 -5.55 16.21 8.81
CA ASP A 247 -5.68 17.66 8.97
C ASP A 247 -6.05 18.32 7.64
N MET A 248 -5.41 17.91 6.55
CA MET A 248 -5.73 18.36 5.19
C MET A 248 -7.19 18.04 4.81
N LEU A 249 -7.68 16.84 5.15
CA LEU A 249 -9.07 16.44 4.87
C LEU A 249 -10.07 17.27 5.67
N ASN A 250 -9.73 17.64 6.90
CA ASN A 250 -10.57 18.50 7.74
C ASN A 250 -10.65 19.92 7.16
N LEU A 251 -9.50 20.47 6.73
CA LEU A 251 -9.46 21.78 6.08
C LEU A 251 -10.19 21.78 4.73
N GLN A 252 -10.09 20.71 3.95
CA GLN A 252 -10.85 20.56 2.69
C GLN A 252 -12.37 20.57 2.93
N LYS A 253 -12.83 19.92 4.01
CA LYS A 253 -14.25 19.97 4.40
C LYS A 253 -14.67 21.38 4.82
N GLN A 254 -13.83 22.10 5.56
CA GLN A 254 -14.10 23.49 5.92
C GLN A 254 -14.13 24.39 4.70
N LEU A 255 -13.21 24.20 3.76
CA LEU A 255 -13.18 24.92 2.48
C LEU A 255 -14.50 24.72 1.72
N ALA A 256 -14.95 23.47 1.60
CA ALA A 256 -16.22 23.16 0.91
C ALA A 256 -17.44 23.81 1.58
N VAL A 257 -17.45 23.89 2.92
CA VAL A 257 -18.52 24.59 3.65
C VAL A 257 -18.48 26.11 3.39
N HIS A 258 -17.29 26.71 3.41
CA HIS A 258 -17.12 28.13 3.10
C HIS A 258 -17.47 28.45 1.63
N GLU A 259 -17.11 27.57 0.71
CA GLU A 259 -17.52 27.68 -0.71
C GLU A 259 -19.04 27.61 -0.88
N GLU A 260 -19.72 26.73 -0.15
CA GLU A 260 -21.19 26.63 -0.19
C GLU A 260 -21.87 27.86 0.42
N GLN A 261 -21.34 28.37 1.53
CA GLN A 261 -21.82 29.62 2.14
C GLN A 261 -21.63 30.80 1.23
N PHE A 262 -20.49 30.88 0.55
CA PHE A 262 -20.18 31.90 -0.43
C PHE A 262 -21.16 31.88 -1.61
N LYS A 263 -21.49 30.70 -2.14
CA LYS A 263 -22.51 30.50 -3.17
C LYS A 263 -23.93 30.95 -2.74
N LYS A 264 -24.31 30.67 -1.48
CA LYS A 264 -25.64 31.03 -0.95
C LYS A 264 -25.83 32.51 -0.70
N LEU A 265 -24.78 33.29 -0.51
CA LEU A 265 -24.82 34.74 -0.25
C LEU A 265 -24.89 35.59 -1.49
N GLY A 266 -25.20 35.04 -2.65
CA GLY A 266 -25.49 35.84 -3.85
C GLY A 266 -24.54 35.60 -5.02
N GLY A 267 -23.85 34.48 -5.05
CA GLY A 267 -22.80 34.14 -6.01
C GLY A 267 -23.18 34.08 -7.49
N GLN A 268 -24.46 34.26 -7.89
CA GLN A 268 -24.83 34.26 -9.30
C GLN A 268 -24.43 35.54 -10.06
N PHE A 269 -24.17 36.64 -9.35
CA PHE A 269 -23.67 37.89 -9.97
C PHE A 269 -22.17 38.10 -9.75
N ALA A 270 -21.59 37.40 -8.82
CA ALA A 270 -20.15 37.43 -8.48
C ALA A 270 -19.31 36.39 -9.25
N ASP A 271 -19.94 35.47 -10.00
CA ASP A 271 -19.29 34.28 -10.60
C ASP A 271 -18.01 34.60 -11.41
N LYS A 272 -17.94 35.72 -12.07
CA LYS A 272 -16.71 36.12 -12.78
C LYS A 272 -15.63 36.67 -11.84
N LYS A 273 -16.00 37.41 -10.81
CA LYS A 273 -15.08 38.03 -9.85
C LYS A 273 -14.55 36.98 -8.88
N ASP A 274 -15.40 36.04 -8.50
CA ASP A 274 -15.10 34.99 -7.57
C ASP A 274 -14.24 33.91 -8.19
N SER A 275 -14.52 33.51 -9.43
CA SER A 275 -13.64 32.59 -10.18
C SER A 275 -12.24 33.19 -10.37
N LEU A 276 -12.17 34.49 -10.67
CA LEU A 276 -10.90 35.21 -10.84
C LEU A 276 -10.13 35.32 -9.51
N ASN A 277 -10.82 35.50 -8.38
CA ASN A 277 -10.18 35.54 -7.08
C ASN A 277 -9.66 34.13 -6.64
N VAL A 278 -10.43 33.08 -6.87
CA VAL A 278 -10.00 31.70 -6.65
C VAL A 278 -8.80 31.35 -7.53
N GLU A 279 -8.81 31.75 -8.79
CA GLU A 279 -7.69 31.58 -9.70
C GLU A 279 -6.45 32.37 -9.25
N LYS A 280 -6.62 33.61 -8.77
CA LYS A 280 -5.54 34.43 -8.23
C LYS A 280 -4.82 33.70 -7.08
N ILE A 281 -5.58 33.19 -6.12
CA ILE A 281 -5.02 32.46 -4.97
C ILE A 281 -4.29 31.20 -5.44
N LYS A 282 -4.87 30.49 -6.39
CA LYS A 282 -4.27 29.30 -6.98
C LYS A 282 -2.95 29.62 -7.70
N TYR A 283 -2.88 30.76 -8.39
CA TYR A 283 -1.66 31.20 -9.04
C TYR A 283 -0.61 31.67 -8.02
N GLU A 284 -1.01 32.43 -7.01
CA GLU A 284 -0.13 32.91 -5.95
C GLU A 284 0.47 31.74 -5.13
N SER A 285 -0.36 30.75 -4.78
CA SER A 285 0.12 29.53 -4.10
C SER A 285 1.08 28.70 -4.96
N LYS A 286 0.78 28.58 -6.26
CA LYS A 286 1.69 27.85 -7.17
C LYS A 286 3.00 28.59 -7.40
N LEU A 287 2.97 29.93 -7.45
CA LEU A 287 4.18 30.76 -7.58
C LEU A 287 5.06 30.63 -6.34
N ASP A 288 4.48 30.71 -5.15
CA ASP A 288 5.21 30.53 -3.88
C ASP A 288 5.90 29.15 -3.79
N ASN A 289 5.21 28.11 -4.30
CA ASN A 289 5.79 26.77 -4.36
C ASN A 289 6.97 26.70 -5.35
N ILE A 290 6.79 27.24 -6.56
CA ILE A 290 7.85 27.27 -7.56
C ILE A 290 9.04 28.11 -7.07
N GLU A 291 8.79 29.23 -6.38
CA GLU A 291 9.84 30.05 -5.80
C GLU A 291 10.60 29.32 -4.69
N LYS A 292 9.91 28.49 -3.88
CA LYS A 292 10.57 27.63 -2.87
C LYS A 292 11.42 26.56 -3.53
N GLU A 293 10.88 25.88 -4.53
CA GLU A 293 11.64 24.87 -5.31
C GLU A 293 12.87 25.48 -5.99
N ILE A 294 12.71 26.67 -6.58
CA ILE A 294 13.86 27.41 -7.17
C ILE A 294 14.89 27.74 -6.09
N LYS A 295 14.47 28.22 -4.92
CA LYS A 295 15.38 28.52 -3.80
C LYS A 295 16.12 27.28 -3.31
N GLU A 296 15.44 26.15 -3.20
CA GLU A 296 16.06 24.87 -2.81
C GLU A 296 17.12 24.45 -3.82
N ILE A 297 16.79 24.46 -5.10
CA ILE A 297 17.75 24.13 -6.17
C ILE A 297 18.94 25.12 -6.17
N CYS A 298 18.67 26.40 -5.97
CA CYS A 298 19.71 27.44 -5.89
C CYS A 298 20.64 27.29 -4.67
N MET A 299 20.12 26.81 -3.55
CA MET A 299 20.92 26.61 -2.33
C MET A 299 21.70 25.29 -2.35
N ASP A 300 21.18 24.26 -2.97
CA ASP A 300 21.71 22.90 -2.87
C ASP A 300 22.61 22.54 -4.07
N ILE A 301 22.04 22.56 -5.26
CA ILE A 301 22.69 21.97 -6.45
C ILE A 301 23.29 23.03 -7.38
N LEU A 302 22.63 24.17 -7.53
CA LEU A 302 23.04 25.21 -8.50
C LEU A 302 24.45 25.76 -8.31
N PRO A 303 24.98 25.98 -7.07
CA PRO A 303 26.35 26.45 -6.90
C PRO A 303 27.38 25.52 -7.55
N PHE A 304 27.10 24.23 -7.57
CA PHE A 304 27.99 23.24 -8.18
C PHE A 304 27.88 23.19 -9.73
N SER A 305 26.74 23.57 -10.29
CA SER A 305 26.58 23.68 -11.75
C SER A 305 27.34 24.85 -12.37
N LEU A 306 27.75 25.81 -11.56
CA LEU A 306 28.60 26.95 -12.00
C LEU A 306 30.07 26.56 -12.21
N ILE A 307 30.47 25.40 -11.70
CA ILE A 307 31.85 24.89 -11.80
C ILE A 307 31.89 23.48 -12.46
N PRO A 308 31.26 23.27 -13.62
CA PRO A 308 31.05 21.92 -14.19
C PRO A 308 32.38 21.20 -14.45
N LYS A 309 33.38 21.93 -14.89
CA LYS A 309 34.68 21.35 -15.16
C LYS A 309 35.38 20.80 -13.92
N GLN A 310 35.32 21.54 -12.81
CA GLN A 310 35.90 21.10 -11.54
C GLN A 310 35.11 19.91 -10.95
N MET A 311 33.79 19.87 -11.16
CA MET A 311 32.96 18.74 -10.72
C MET A 311 33.28 17.49 -11.54
N GLU A 312 33.49 17.61 -12.84
CA GLU A 312 33.89 16.50 -13.72
C GLU A 312 35.33 16.01 -13.43
N ASP A 313 36.25 16.92 -13.22
CA ASP A 313 37.62 16.61 -12.78
C ASP A 313 37.61 15.85 -11.45
N LEU A 314 36.80 16.29 -10.48
CA LEU A 314 36.60 15.61 -9.18
C LEU A 314 36.05 14.20 -9.37
N LYS A 315 35.04 14.03 -10.21
CA LYS A 315 34.42 12.73 -10.51
C LYS A 315 35.43 11.77 -11.11
N ASP A 316 36.27 12.26 -12.04
CA ASP A 316 37.28 11.45 -12.69
C ASP A 316 38.40 11.07 -11.72
N GLU A 317 38.83 12.00 -10.86
CA GLU A 317 39.77 11.68 -9.78
C GLU A 317 39.22 10.63 -8.78
N ILE A 318 37.97 10.74 -8.40
CA ILE A 318 37.30 9.77 -7.50
C ILE A 318 37.19 8.40 -8.20
N LYS A 319 36.85 8.34 -9.49
CA LYS A 319 36.84 7.09 -10.24
C LYS A 319 38.23 6.45 -10.32
N LEU A 320 39.27 7.27 -10.51
CA LEU A 320 40.63 6.81 -10.47
C LEU A 320 41.04 6.23 -9.12
N ASP A 321 40.60 6.87 -8.03
CA ASP A 321 40.82 6.39 -6.66
C ASP A 321 40.06 5.08 -6.40
N GLN A 322 38.81 4.94 -6.89
CA GLN A 322 38.07 3.67 -6.83
C GLN A 322 38.81 2.52 -7.52
N GLN A 323 39.40 2.80 -8.70
CA GLN A 323 40.21 1.80 -9.42
C GLN A 323 41.47 1.42 -8.64
N LYS A 324 42.14 2.41 -8.02
CA LYS A 324 43.32 2.14 -7.14
C LYS A 324 42.96 1.29 -5.94
N ILE A 325 41.83 1.58 -5.29
CA ILE A 325 41.35 0.79 -4.13
C ILE A 325 41.05 -0.64 -4.55
N LYS A 326 40.36 -0.84 -5.69
CA LYS A 326 40.08 -2.18 -6.23
C LYS A 326 41.37 -2.94 -6.55
N ALA A 327 42.31 -2.29 -7.22
CA ALA A 327 43.58 -2.90 -7.51
C ALA A 327 44.40 -3.25 -6.25
N SER A 328 44.31 -2.43 -5.21
CA SER A 328 44.90 -2.73 -3.89
C SER A 328 44.26 -3.96 -3.23
N HIS A 329 42.94 -4.04 -3.25
CA HIS A 329 42.23 -5.21 -2.72
C HIS A 329 42.52 -6.49 -3.51
N GLU A 330 42.57 -6.42 -4.84
CA GLU A 330 42.96 -7.55 -5.69
C GLU A 330 44.38 -8.02 -5.39
N LYS A 331 45.28 -7.09 -5.15
CA LYS A 331 46.67 -7.39 -4.75
C LYS A 331 46.72 -8.09 -3.39
N ASP A 332 45.95 -7.62 -2.42
CA ASP A 332 45.92 -8.24 -1.06
C ASP A 332 45.35 -9.66 -1.11
N ILE A 333 44.28 -9.85 -1.91
CA ILE A 333 43.71 -11.20 -2.13
C ILE A 333 44.71 -12.13 -2.83
N LEU A 334 45.40 -11.66 -3.87
CA LEU A 334 46.42 -12.41 -4.59
C LEU A 334 47.60 -12.74 -3.67
N ASN A 335 48.01 -11.80 -2.83
CA ASN A 335 49.10 -12.04 -1.82
C ASN A 335 48.71 -13.11 -0.80
N LYS A 336 47.46 -13.07 -0.33
CA LYS A 336 46.97 -14.06 0.65
C LYS A 336 46.90 -15.44 0.00
N ASN A 337 46.28 -15.56 -1.16
CA ASN A 337 46.11 -16.80 -1.89
C ASN A 337 47.47 -17.41 -2.30
N PHE A 338 48.44 -16.54 -2.65
CA PHE A 338 49.79 -17.02 -2.98
C PHE A 338 50.51 -17.55 -1.75
N LYS A 339 50.41 -16.89 -0.59
CA LYS A 339 51.02 -17.39 0.63
C LYS A 339 50.50 -18.80 0.98
N GLU A 340 49.20 -19.00 0.86
CA GLU A 340 48.54 -20.27 1.12
C GLU A 340 49.02 -21.35 0.13
N LEU A 341 49.03 -21.06 -1.16
CA LEU A 341 49.51 -21.93 -2.22
C LEU A 341 51.01 -22.23 -2.09
N TYR A 342 51.83 -21.24 -1.75
CA TYR A 342 53.24 -21.41 -1.55
C TYR A 342 53.59 -22.30 -0.38
N ASP A 343 52.87 -22.17 0.73
CA ASP A 343 53.01 -23.01 1.90
C ASP A 343 52.52 -24.46 1.63
N GLU A 344 51.44 -24.61 0.82
CA GLU A 344 51.02 -25.93 0.35
C GLU A 344 52.02 -26.60 -0.59
N ILE A 345 52.57 -25.87 -1.53
CA ILE A 345 53.62 -26.40 -2.43
C ILE A 345 54.87 -26.79 -1.65
N LYS A 346 55.28 -25.99 -0.66
CA LYS A 346 56.43 -26.26 0.19
C LYS A 346 56.25 -27.47 1.11
N SER A 347 55.03 -27.73 1.53
CA SER A 347 54.66 -28.87 2.33
C SER A 347 54.28 -30.12 1.52
N SER A 348 54.16 -30.01 0.21
CA SER A 348 53.74 -31.10 -0.67
C SER A 348 54.85 -32.11 -0.93
N SER A 349 54.45 -33.38 -1.10
CA SER A 349 55.36 -34.47 -1.47
C SER A 349 56.05 -34.28 -2.85
N PHE A 350 55.59 -33.32 -3.63
CA PHE A 350 56.14 -33.01 -4.94
C PHE A 350 57.53 -32.40 -4.85
N LEU A 351 57.80 -31.48 -3.92
CA LEU A 351 59.12 -30.89 -3.73
C LEU A 351 60.12 -31.86 -3.06
N SER A 352 59.64 -32.83 -2.28
CA SER A 352 60.50 -33.83 -1.63
C SER A 352 61.16 -34.82 -2.59
N GLN A 353 60.77 -34.84 -3.86
CA GLN A 353 61.39 -35.68 -4.92
C GLN A 353 62.68 -35.08 -5.50
N TYR A 354 63.03 -33.83 -5.17
CA TYR A 354 64.22 -33.14 -5.70
C TYR A 354 65.26 -32.91 -4.61
N ASP A 355 66.51 -32.77 -4.98
CA ASP A 355 67.59 -32.50 -4.04
C ASP A 355 67.45 -31.11 -3.39
N SER A 356 68.00 -30.94 -2.19
CA SER A 356 67.83 -29.74 -1.35
C SER A 356 68.25 -28.43 -2.02
N LYS A 357 69.13 -28.51 -3.04
CA LYS A 357 69.61 -27.34 -3.81
C LYS A 357 68.63 -26.92 -4.87
N THR A 358 68.04 -27.90 -5.54
CA THR A 358 66.97 -27.70 -6.55
C THR A 358 65.67 -27.26 -5.94
N GLN A 359 65.32 -27.78 -4.74
CA GLN A 359 64.15 -27.29 -3.99
C GLN A 359 64.26 -25.81 -3.65
N LYS A 360 65.40 -25.35 -3.17
CA LYS A 360 65.65 -23.94 -2.85
C LYS A 360 65.63 -23.04 -4.08
N SER A 361 66.17 -23.53 -5.22
CA SER A 361 66.13 -22.77 -6.46
C SER A 361 64.71 -22.63 -6.98
N LEU A 362 63.97 -23.71 -7.06
CA LEU A 362 62.58 -23.74 -7.54
C LEU A 362 61.64 -22.85 -6.69
N ALA A 363 61.76 -22.96 -5.36
CA ALA A 363 61.05 -22.12 -4.44
C ALA A 363 61.39 -20.63 -4.61
N GLY A 364 62.67 -20.33 -4.85
CA GLY A 364 63.14 -18.98 -5.15
C GLY A 364 62.61 -18.42 -6.47
N ASP A 365 62.56 -19.26 -7.50
CA ASP A 365 62.06 -18.85 -8.84
C ASP A 365 60.52 -18.63 -8.82
N ILE A 366 59.77 -19.46 -8.12
CA ILE A 366 58.33 -19.26 -7.89
C ILE A 366 58.11 -17.93 -7.15
N GLN A 367 58.88 -17.68 -6.11
CA GLN A 367 58.80 -16.43 -5.34
C GLN A 367 59.15 -15.19 -6.19
N LYS A 368 60.18 -15.29 -7.07
CA LYS A 368 60.55 -14.23 -7.97
C LYS A 368 59.46 -13.93 -9.01
N LEU A 369 58.96 -14.97 -9.67
CA LEU A 369 57.86 -14.81 -10.66
C LEU A 369 56.60 -14.17 -10.06
N PHE A 370 56.29 -14.54 -8.84
CA PHE A 370 55.15 -13.93 -8.17
C PHE A 370 55.45 -12.51 -7.71
N ALA A 371 56.65 -12.24 -7.21
CA ALA A 371 57.06 -10.87 -6.88
C ALA A 371 57.08 -9.95 -8.13
N GLU A 372 57.50 -10.45 -9.29
CA GLU A 372 57.41 -9.74 -10.55
C GLU A 372 55.94 -9.47 -10.96
N LYS A 373 55.06 -10.44 -10.79
CA LYS A 373 53.63 -10.27 -11.06
C LYS A 373 52.98 -9.28 -10.09
N LEU A 374 53.29 -9.34 -8.81
CA LEU A 374 52.85 -8.38 -7.79
C LEU A 374 53.40 -6.98 -8.03
N ASN A 375 54.64 -6.88 -8.48
CA ASN A 375 55.26 -5.60 -8.81
C ASN A 375 54.68 -4.99 -10.11
N SER A 376 54.25 -5.81 -11.08
CA SER A 376 53.52 -5.34 -12.24
C SER A 376 52.14 -4.74 -11.91
N LEU A 377 51.55 -5.17 -10.79
CA LEU A 377 50.31 -4.60 -10.22
C LEU A 377 50.60 -3.45 -9.24
N SER A 378 51.86 -3.22 -8.90
CA SER A 378 52.32 -2.24 -7.92
C SER A 378 52.79 -0.95 -8.56
N LYS A 379 51.86 -0.16 -9.07
CA LYS A 379 52.05 1.30 -8.99
C LYS A 379 51.29 1.75 -7.76
N SER A 380 51.97 1.88 -6.61
CA SER A 380 51.45 2.54 -5.43
C SER A 380 51.27 4.01 -5.77
N GLN A 381 50.13 4.34 -6.31
CA GLN A 381 49.74 5.74 -6.46
C GLN A 381 49.00 6.12 -5.19
N GLN A 382 49.45 7.20 -4.54
CA GLN A 382 48.72 7.80 -3.42
C GLN A 382 47.27 8.09 -3.86
N LEU A 383 46.33 7.81 -2.96
CA LEU A 383 44.92 8.23 -3.13
C LEU A 383 44.89 9.74 -3.12
N SER A 384 44.16 10.33 -4.08
CA SER A 384 43.95 11.78 -4.12
C SER A 384 43.07 12.22 -2.95
N TYR A 385 42.10 11.39 -2.56
CA TYR A 385 41.16 11.63 -1.47
C TYR A 385 41.02 10.39 -0.59
N ASN A 386 40.78 10.62 0.71
CA ASN A 386 40.57 9.54 1.68
C ASN A 386 39.08 9.37 1.99
N PHE A 387 38.27 9.17 0.94
CA PHE A 387 36.83 8.97 1.08
C PHE A 387 36.49 7.49 1.21
N SER A 388 35.41 7.20 1.97
CA SER A 388 34.84 5.86 1.98
C SER A 388 34.20 5.53 0.61
N GLU A 389 34.06 4.23 0.27
CA GLU A 389 33.39 3.80 -0.98
C GLU A 389 31.97 4.37 -1.12
N ASN A 390 31.26 4.53 0.01
CA ASN A 390 29.93 5.12 0.03
C ASN A 390 29.95 6.62 -0.26
N ASP A 391 30.92 7.35 0.29
CA ASP A 391 31.06 8.77 0.03
C ASP A 391 31.45 9.04 -1.42
N MET A 392 32.36 8.23 -1.98
CA MET A 392 32.75 8.30 -3.38
C MET A 392 31.53 8.12 -4.31
N ARG A 393 30.66 7.15 -4.03
CA ARG A 393 29.42 6.92 -4.80
C ARG A 393 28.43 8.08 -4.65
N ARG A 394 28.29 8.62 -3.44
CA ARG A 394 27.44 9.79 -3.20
C ARG A 394 27.91 11.01 -3.99
N ILE A 395 29.22 11.28 -4.00
CA ILE A 395 29.78 12.40 -4.74
C ILE A 395 29.61 12.20 -6.26
N ILE A 396 29.84 11.00 -6.78
CA ILE A 396 29.62 10.71 -8.20
C ILE A 396 28.16 10.94 -8.59
N ASN A 397 27.22 10.42 -7.80
CA ASN A 397 25.80 10.62 -8.05
C ASN A 397 25.39 12.09 -7.95
N LEU A 398 26.00 12.84 -7.05
CA LEU A 398 25.75 14.28 -6.93
C LEU A 398 26.27 15.03 -8.16
N VAL A 399 27.46 14.69 -8.67
CA VAL A 399 28.00 15.29 -9.89
C VAL A 399 27.15 14.97 -11.12
N ASP A 400 26.64 13.72 -11.22
CA ASP A 400 25.76 13.31 -12.31
C ASP A 400 24.41 14.06 -12.25
N ASN A 401 23.84 14.22 -11.06
CA ASN A 401 22.62 15.01 -10.86
C ASN A 401 22.81 16.50 -11.17
N VAL A 402 23.96 17.07 -10.82
CA VAL A 402 24.29 18.46 -11.11
C VAL A 402 24.37 18.70 -12.62
N ASN A 403 25.04 17.81 -13.36
CA ASN A 403 25.29 18.00 -14.79
C ASN A 403 24.04 17.73 -15.66
N ASP A 404 23.20 16.76 -15.29
CA ASP A 404 22.09 16.31 -16.14
C ASP A 404 20.73 16.95 -15.81
N THR A 405 20.55 17.40 -14.57
CA THR A 405 19.19 17.66 -14.07
C THR A 405 18.96 19.10 -13.63
N ALA A 406 19.95 19.76 -13.01
CA ALA A 406 19.73 21.05 -12.35
C ALA A 406 19.36 22.17 -13.34
N GLU A 407 20.05 22.30 -14.46
CA GLU A 407 19.79 23.35 -15.44
C GLU A 407 18.41 23.17 -16.11
N LYS A 408 18.08 21.94 -16.49
CA LYS A 408 16.77 21.62 -17.12
C LYS A 408 15.61 21.82 -16.16
N GLN A 409 15.78 21.46 -14.90
CA GLN A 409 14.77 21.69 -13.88
C GLN A 409 14.56 23.18 -13.63
N LEU A 410 15.64 23.94 -13.50
CA LEU A 410 15.58 25.39 -13.30
C LEU A 410 14.91 26.10 -14.49
N GLU A 411 15.26 25.70 -15.72
CA GLU A 411 14.66 26.23 -16.94
C GLU A 411 13.14 25.93 -17.00
N SER A 412 12.75 24.71 -16.65
CA SER A 412 11.36 24.29 -16.57
C SER A 412 10.58 25.09 -15.54
N LEU A 413 11.16 25.25 -14.33
CA LEU A 413 10.54 26.04 -13.25
C LEU A 413 10.45 27.52 -13.61
N ALA A 414 11.49 28.09 -14.22
CA ALA A 414 11.48 29.47 -14.68
C ALA A 414 10.41 29.73 -15.77
N LYS A 415 10.24 28.79 -16.70
CA LYS A 415 9.16 28.85 -17.70
C LYS A 415 7.78 28.80 -17.02
N SER A 416 7.60 27.88 -16.09
CA SER A 416 6.36 27.72 -15.34
C SER A 416 6.04 28.95 -14.48
N HIS A 417 7.06 29.54 -13.84
CA HIS A 417 6.95 30.77 -13.08
C HIS A 417 6.48 31.94 -13.97
N ASN A 418 7.10 32.13 -15.14
CA ASN A 418 6.73 33.20 -16.06
C ASN A 418 5.29 33.05 -16.58
N VAL A 419 4.86 31.85 -16.94
CA VAL A 419 3.49 31.59 -17.39
C VAL A 419 2.48 31.91 -16.29
N LEU A 420 2.75 31.44 -15.06
CA LEU A 420 1.86 31.71 -13.92
C LEU A 420 1.85 33.17 -13.49
N SER A 421 3.00 33.85 -13.51
CA SER A 421 3.11 35.30 -13.24
C SER A 421 2.32 36.13 -14.23
N ASN A 422 2.39 35.81 -15.52
CA ASN A 422 1.59 36.46 -16.55
C ASN A 422 0.09 36.20 -16.36
N SER A 423 -0.28 34.97 -16.02
CA SER A 423 -1.67 34.62 -15.74
C SER A 423 -2.22 35.37 -14.52
N LEU A 424 -1.39 35.50 -13.48
CA LEU A 424 -1.72 36.25 -12.27
C LEU A 424 -1.89 37.75 -12.57
N SER A 425 -1.04 38.34 -13.40
CA SER A 425 -1.13 39.76 -13.78
C SER A 425 -2.40 40.05 -14.57
N LEU A 426 -2.76 39.21 -15.55
CA LEU A 426 -4.01 39.32 -16.30
C LEU A 426 -5.25 39.15 -15.41
N ASN A 427 -5.18 38.23 -14.46
CA ASN A 427 -6.22 38.00 -13.48
C ASN A 427 -6.42 39.23 -12.55
N LYS A 428 -5.32 39.85 -12.08
CA LYS A 428 -5.38 41.08 -11.27
C LYS A 428 -6.02 42.25 -12.01
N VAL A 429 -5.68 42.49 -13.27
CA VAL A 429 -6.29 43.51 -14.12
C VAL A 429 -7.79 43.25 -14.29
N SER A 430 -8.18 42.01 -14.47
CA SER A 430 -9.58 41.62 -14.55
C SER A 430 -10.36 41.84 -13.25
N LEU A 431 -9.72 41.66 -12.11
CA LEU A 431 -10.28 41.92 -10.78
C LEU A 431 -10.44 43.40 -10.44
N GLU A 432 -9.52 44.26 -10.90
CA GLU A 432 -9.58 45.72 -10.67
C GLU A 432 -10.74 46.35 -11.42
N SER A 433 -11.20 45.73 -12.52
CA SER A 433 -12.34 46.19 -13.31
C SER A 433 -13.71 45.75 -12.77
N ALA A 434 -13.78 44.97 -11.68
CA ALA A 434 -15.00 44.44 -11.11
C ALA A 434 -15.54 45.28 -9.92
N PRO A 435 -16.86 45.43 -9.73
CA PRO A 435 -17.44 46.26 -8.65
C PRO A 435 -17.11 45.69 -7.25
N LYS A 436 -16.86 46.61 -6.29
CA LYS A 436 -16.57 46.30 -4.87
C LYS A 436 -17.86 45.93 -4.13
N ASP A 437 -17.85 44.81 -3.40
CA ASP A 437 -18.95 44.38 -2.55
C ASP A 437 -18.46 44.06 -1.13
N ASP A 438 -18.85 44.88 -0.14
CA ASP A 438 -18.29 44.88 1.23
C ASP A 438 -18.78 43.72 2.12
N GLN A 439 -19.77 42.93 1.69
CA GLN A 439 -20.32 41.85 2.53
C GLN A 439 -19.64 40.47 2.36
N ILE A 440 -18.84 40.33 1.34
CA ILE A 440 -18.21 39.04 0.97
C ILE A 440 -16.78 38.92 1.53
N GLY A 441 -16.17 40.02 1.97
CA GLY A 441 -14.80 40.12 2.43
C GLY A 441 -14.39 39.12 3.53
N PRO A 442 -15.16 38.92 4.60
CA PRO A 442 -14.77 38.02 5.68
C PRO A 442 -14.70 36.55 5.25
N ILE A 443 -15.70 36.08 4.47
CA ILE A 443 -15.75 34.68 4.01
C ILE A 443 -14.64 34.41 2.98
N PHE A 444 -14.33 35.40 2.16
CA PHE A 444 -13.23 35.31 1.20
C PHE A 444 -11.86 35.24 1.90
N SER A 445 -11.69 35.98 2.98
CA SER A 445 -10.46 35.91 3.77
C SER A 445 -10.27 34.53 4.42
N GLU A 446 -11.35 33.91 4.89
CA GLU A 446 -11.31 32.55 5.45
C GLU A 446 -11.04 31.48 4.36
N LEU A 447 -11.66 31.63 3.18
CA LEU A 447 -11.37 30.78 2.01
C LEU A 447 -9.88 30.84 1.62
N THR A 448 -9.35 32.06 1.54
CA THR A 448 -7.94 32.31 1.20
C THR A 448 -7.01 31.67 2.21
N LYS A 449 -7.30 31.86 3.51
CA LYS A 449 -6.54 31.32 4.60
C LYS A 449 -6.54 29.78 4.59
N THR A 450 -7.72 29.19 4.49
CA THR A 450 -7.88 27.73 4.47
C THR A 450 -7.21 27.10 3.25
N SER A 451 -7.31 27.75 2.08
CA SER A 451 -6.64 27.28 0.86
C SER A 451 -5.11 27.34 0.98
N ARG A 452 -4.58 28.38 1.64
CA ARG A 452 -3.14 28.48 1.90
C ARG A 452 -2.66 27.41 2.87
N GLU A 453 -3.40 27.19 3.95
CA GLU A 453 -3.08 26.14 4.93
C GLU A 453 -3.07 24.74 4.29
N ILE A 454 -4.01 24.46 3.38
CA ILE A 454 -4.02 23.22 2.59
C ILE A 454 -2.76 23.12 1.71
N GLY A 455 -2.33 24.22 1.09
CA GLY A 455 -1.11 24.26 0.30
C GLY A 455 0.15 23.97 1.11
N GLU A 456 0.24 24.57 2.30
CA GLU A 456 1.37 24.36 3.22
C GLU A 456 1.43 22.89 3.70
N LEU A 457 0.30 22.30 4.09
CA LEU A 457 0.23 20.89 4.50
C LEU A 457 0.59 19.95 3.35
N LYS A 458 0.20 20.28 2.12
CA LYS A 458 0.56 19.48 0.95
C LYS A 458 2.06 19.45 0.71
N ASN A 459 2.72 20.60 0.80
CA ASN A 459 4.18 20.68 0.65
C ASN A 459 4.91 19.89 1.74
N GLU A 460 4.42 19.98 2.99
CA GLU A 460 4.99 19.19 4.09
C GLU A 460 4.82 17.69 3.86
N LEU A 461 3.69 17.29 3.30
CA LEU A 461 3.40 15.90 2.96
C LEU A 461 4.32 15.38 1.85
N ASP A 462 4.54 16.16 0.78
CA ASP A 462 5.45 15.84 -0.30
C ASP A 462 6.90 15.72 0.20
N HIS A 463 7.31 16.61 1.12
CA HIS A 463 8.63 16.51 1.76
C HIS A 463 8.78 15.22 2.59
N LEU A 464 7.78 14.86 3.38
CA LEU A 464 7.81 13.61 4.16
C LEU A 464 7.79 12.37 3.28
N GLU A 465 7.11 12.40 2.11
CA GLU A 465 7.13 11.31 1.13
C GLU A 465 8.53 11.11 0.53
N ASN A 466 9.25 12.19 0.25
CA ASN A 466 10.63 12.12 -0.20
C ASN A 466 11.56 11.53 0.87
N LEU A 467 11.41 11.95 2.13
CA LEU A 467 12.17 11.36 3.24
C LEU A 467 11.85 9.87 3.42
N GLU A 468 10.59 9.50 3.28
CA GLU A 468 10.16 8.08 3.32
C GLU A 468 10.85 7.27 2.22
N ALA A 469 10.94 7.79 1.00
CA ALA A 469 11.62 7.14 -0.11
C ALA A 469 13.11 6.97 0.15
N GLN A 470 13.77 7.97 0.77
CA GLN A 470 15.17 7.89 1.17
C GLN A 470 15.40 6.80 2.22
N GLU A 471 14.60 6.77 3.29
CA GLU A 471 14.74 5.75 4.34
C GLU A 471 14.48 4.33 3.80
N LYS A 472 13.53 4.16 2.87
CA LYS A 472 13.32 2.88 2.16
C LYS A 472 14.55 2.46 1.37
N THR A 473 15.22 3.40 0.70
CA THR A 473 16.46 3.13 -0.05
C THR A 473 17.58 2.70 0.89
N VAL A 474 17.69 3.32 2.07
CA VAL A 474 18.66 2.93 3.10
C VAL A 474 18.39 1.50 3.58
N ILE A 475 17.14 1.12 3.79
CA ILE A 475 16.77 -0.27 4.18
C ILE A 475 17.18 -1.26 3.09
N ILE A 476 16.98 -0.94 1.82
CA ILE A 476 17.41 -1.79 0.70
C ILE A 476 18.92 -1.94 0.68
N LEU A 477 19.68 -0.86 0.89
CA LEU A 477 21.14 -0.88 0.96
C LEU A 477 21.64 -1.71 2.15
N LEU A 478 21.05 -1.55 3.33
CA LEU A 478 21.39 -2.33 4.52
C LEU A 478 21.12 -3.83 4.30
N ASN A 479 19.99 -4.17 3.69
CA ASN A 479 19.67 -5.54 3.32
C ASN A 479 20.70 -6.13 2.34
N SER A 480 21.13 -5.35 1.33
CA SER A 480 22.15 -5.78 0.38
C SER A 480 23.51 -6.01 1.06
N GLN A 481 23.89 -5.15 2.01
CA GLN A 481 25.14 -5.27 2.76
C GLN A 481 25.13 -6.44 3.73
N ILE A 482 24.00 -6.67 4.42
CA ILE A 482 23.79 -7.86 5.25
C ILE A 482 23.95 -9.11 4.38
N ARG A 483 23.35 -9.12 3.19
CA ARG A 483 23.45 -10.24 2.23
C ARG A 483 24.89 -10.46 1.73
N ILE A 484 25.63 -9.38 1.41
CA ILE A 484 27.05 -9.48 0.99
C ILE A 484 27.91 -10.05 2.14
N ASN A 485 27.68 -9.63 3.37
CA ASN A 485 28.39 -10.18 4.53
C ASN A 485 28.04 -11.65 4.80
N LEU A 486 26.80 -12.04 4.51
CA LEU A 486 26.37 -13.43 4.50
C LEU A 486 27.07 -14.26 3.40
N THR A 487 27.27 -13.67 2.20
CA THR A 487 27.96 -14.37 1.09
C THR A 487 29.48 -14.43 1.24
N LYS A 488 30.13 -13.43 1.83
CA LYS A 488 31.58 -13.47 2.14
C LYS A 488 31.97 -14.66 3.02
N ARG A 489 31.02 -15.18 3.79
CA ARG A 489 31.16 -16.35 4.65
C ARG A 489 31.20 -17.68 3.91
N GLN A 490 30.78 -17.78 2.65
CA GLN A 490 30.73 -19.01 1.85
C GLN A 490 32.12 -19.62 1.54
N ILE A 491 33.23 -18.99 1.95
CA ILE A 491 34.59 -19.39 1.53
C ILE A 491 35.21 -20.46 2.42
N ASP A 492 34.64 -20.79 3.58
CA ASP A 492 35.15 -21.87 4.46
C ASP A 492 34.44 -23.21 4.22
N LYS A 493 34.85 -23.88 3.16
CA LYS A 493 34.14 -25.00 2.50
C LYS A 493 34.10 -26.37 3.21
N LYS A 494 34.67 -26.59 4.36
CA LYS A 494 34.84 -27.97 4.92
C LYS A 494 33.99 -28.36 6.13
N ARG A 495 33.14 -27.47 6.69
CA ARG A 495 32.28 -27.81 7.87
C ARG A 495 30.76 -27.62 7.66
N LEU A 496 30.29 -27.44 6.45
CA LEU A 496 29.02 -26.70 6.24
C LEU A 496 28.01 -27.35 5.29
N ALA A 497 27.76 -28.65 5.33
CA ALA A 497 26.68 -29.28 4.55
C ALA A 497 25.28 -28.69 4.83
N GLY A 498 25.05 -28.18 6.05
CA GLY A 498 23.78 -27.47 6.38
C GLY A 498 23.73 -25.98 5.96
N LEU A 499 24.89 -25.34 5.81
CA LEU A 499 25.03 -23.93 5.45
C LEU A 499 25.14 -23.71 3.94
N GLU A 500 25.45 -24.69 3.15
CA GLU A 500 25.37 -24.67 1.69
C GLU A 500 23.91 -24.72 1.19
N LEU A 501 23.00 -25.28 1.99
CA LEU A 501 21.59 -25.44 1.61
C LEU A 501 20.82 -24.12 1.76
N GLY A 502 21.10 -23.32 2.80
CA GLY A 502 20.39 -22.07 3.09
C GLY A 502 20.39 -21.09 1.93
N PRO A 503 21.56 -20.65 1.40
CA PRO A 503 21.61 -19.76 0.26
C PRO A 503 20.97 -20.33 -1.01
N LYS A 504 21.13 -21.64 -1.27
CA LYS A 504 20.48 -22.29 -2.42
C LYS A 504 18.95 -22.26 -2.29
N VAL A 505 18.45 -22.47 -1.07
CA VAL A 505 17.02 -22.38 -0.80
C VAL A 505 16.52 -20.92 -0.95
N GLN A 506 17.31 -19.95 -0.50
CA GLN A 506 16.98 -18.54 -0.70
C GLN A 506 16.92 -18.18 -2.20
N ASP A 507 17.92 -18.56 -3.00
CA ASP A 507 17.93 -18.33 -4.45
C ASP A 507 16.72 -18.99 -5.14
N VAL A 508 16.40 -20.23 -4.77
CA VAL A 508 15.21 -20.96 -5.28
C VAL A 508 13.92 -20.25 -4.88
N LEU A 509 13.81 -19.74 -3.64
CA LEU A 509 12.64 -19.00 -3.17
C LEU A 509 12.51 -17.65 -3.88
N GLU A 510 13.62 -16.96 -4.17
CA GLU A 510 13.60 -15.73 -4.96
C GLU A 510 13.15 -15.99 -6.39
N ASP A 511 13.68 -17.01 -7.04
CA ASP A 511 13.27 -17.40 -8.40
C ASP A 511 11.82 -17.87 -8.45
N TYR A 512 11.41 -18.66 -7.46
CA TYR A 512 10.00 -19.03 -7.28
C TYR A 512 9.11 -17.80 -7.15
N SER A 513 9.50 -16.81 -6.36
CA SER A 513 8.75 -15.57 -6.17
C SER A 513 8.60 -14.79 -7.48
N LYS A 514 9.67 -14.69 -8.28
CA LYS A 514 9.64 -14.05 -9.60
C LYS A 514 8.74 -14.79 -10.58
N LEU A 515 8.88 -16.11 -10.65
CA LEU A 515 8.05 -16.96 -11.53
C LEU A 515 6.58 -16.90 -11.12
N LEU A 516 6.28 -16.99 -9.83
CA LEU A 516 4.93 -16.90 -9.31
C LEU A 516 4.31 -15.54 -9.64
N ARG A 517 5.05 -14.45 -9.42
CA ARG A 517 4.63 -13.09 -9.76
C ARG A 517 4.27 -12.99 -11.25
N ASN A 518 5.15 -13.42 -12.14
CA ASN A 518 4.92 -13.35 -13.59
C ASN A 518 3.69 -14.16 -14.01
N LYS A 519 3.58 -15.41 -13.54
CA LYS A 519 2.44 -16.28 -13.85
C LYS A 519 1.12 -15.71 -13.35
N LYS A 520 1.13 -15.08 -12.18
CA LYS A 520 -0.06 -14.49 -11.59
C LYS A 520 -0.43 -13.16 -12.26
N LEU A 521 0.54 -12.39 -12.78
CA LEU A 521 0.25 -11.21 -13.60
C LEU A 521 -0.45 -11.61 -14.91
N GLU A 522 0.00 -12.64 -15.57
CA GLU A 522 -0.67 -13.19 -16.78
C GLU A 522 -2.10 -13.66 -16.48
N LEU A 523 -2.33 -14.26 -15.31
CA LEU A 523 -3.67 -14.61 -14.86
C LEU A 523 -4.52 -13.38 -14.57
N LEU A 524 -3.92 -12.35 -13.97
CA LEU A 524 -4.60 -11.09 -13.68
C LEU A 524 -5.04 -10.39 -14.97
N GLU A 525 -4.15 -10.28 -15.97
CA GLU A 525 -4.48 -9.74 -17.29
C GLU A 525 -5.70 -10.45 -17.89
N ARG A 526 -5.69 -11.78 -17.87
CA ARG A 526 -6.79 -12.59 -18.39
C ARG A 526 -8.08 -12.37 -17.63
N TYR A 527 -8.05 -12.35 -16.29
CA TYR A 527 -9.25 -12.15 -15.48
C TYR A 527 -9.81 -10.72 -15.59
N ILE A 528 -8.95 -9.72 -15.79
CA ILE A 528 -9.41 -8.35 -16.09
C ILE A 528 -10.12 -8.34 -17.43
N LEU A 529 -9.55 -8.96 -18.48
CA LEU A 529 -10.17 -9.04 -19.79
C LEU A 529 -11.50 -9.79 -19.73
N ASP A 530 -11.55 -10.95 -19.07
CA ASP A 530 -12.78 -11.73 -18.87
C ASP A 530 -13.87 -10.91 -18.14
N GLY A 531 -13.48 -10.13 -17.12
CA GLY A 531 -14.37 -9.25 -16.41
C GLY A 531 -14.91 -8.12 -17.29
N LEU A 532 -14.05 -7.47 -18.05
CA LEU A 532 -14.43 -6.41 -18.98
C LEU A 532 -15.36 -6.89 -20.08
N THR A 533 -15.06 -8.03 -20.71
CA THR A 533 -15.90 -8.62 -21.75
C THR A 533 -17.29 -9.04 -21.23
N THR A 534 -17.37 -9.39 -19.93
CA THR A 534 -18.63 -9.74 -19.27
C THR A 534 -19.47 -8.52 -18.93
N LEU A 535 -18.82 -7.43 -18.46
CA LEU A 535 -19.49 -6.26 -17.89
C LEU A 535 -19.72 -5.13 -18.90
N LEU A 536 -18.87 -5.02 -19.92
CA LEU A 536 -19.02 -4.00 -20.96
C LEU A 536 -19.96 -4.49 -22.07
N HIS A 537 -20.88 -3.63 -22.48
CA HIS A 537 -21.83 -3.93 -23.57
C HIS A 537 -21.16 -3.94 -24.96
N LYS A 538 -20.08 -3.17 -25.10
CA LYS A 538 -19.27 -3.13 -26.34
C LYS A 538 -18.28 -4.31 -26.34
N LYS A 539 -18.74 -5.49 -26.71
CA LYS A 539 -17.97 -6.75 -26.63
C LYS A 539 -16.63 -6.73 -27.37
N ASP A 540 -16.50 -5.92 -28.44
CA ASP A 540 -15.29 -5.84 -29.27
C ASP A 540 -14.48 -4.56 -29.01
N PHE A 541 -14.74 -3.86 -27.89
CA PHE A 541 -14.07 -2.61 -27.59
C PHE A 541 -12.70 -2.81 -26.96
N ILE A 542 -12.55 -3.82 -26.08
CA ILE A 542 -11.28 -4.17 -25.43
C ILE A 542 -10.98 -5.63 -25.74
N GLU A 543 -9.90 -5.88 -26.50
CA GLU A 543 -9.50 -7.21 -26.92
C GLU A 543 -8.28 -7.74 -26.15
N LYS A 544 -7.47 -6.84 -25.58
CA LYS A 544 -6.27 -7.22 -24.86
C LYS A 544 -6.04 -6.29 -23.67
N VAL A 545 -5.63 -6.88 -22.58
CA VAL A 545 -5.15 -6.19 -21.38
C VAL A 545 -3.69 -6.56 -21.16
N GLN A 546 -2.86 -5.60 -20.89
CA GLN A 546 -1.45 -5.81 -20.60
C GLN A 546 -1.06 -5.04 -19.35
N ILE A 547 -0.32 -5.70 -18.44
CA ILE A 547 0.15 -5.12 -17.19
C ILE A 547 1.68 -5.04 -17.24
N ASN A 548 2.23 -3.86 -17.05
CA ASN A 548 3.67 -3.69 -16.93
C ASN A 548 4.18 -4.41 -15.67
N LYS A 549 5.15 -5.32 -15.83
CA LYS A 549 5.66 -6.17 -14.75
C LYS A 549 6.40 -5.40 -13.64
N GLU A 550 6.87 -4.19 -13.93
CA GLU A 550 7.62 -3.36 -12.99
C GLU A 550 6.76 -2.23 -12.38
N THR A 551 6.01 -1.52 -13.23
CA THR A 551 5.18 -0.38 -12.81
C THR A 551 3.79 -0.79 -12.36
N PHE A 552 3.28 -1.96 -12.79
CA PHE A 552 1.90 -2.43 -12.64
C PHE A 552 0.86 -1.57 -13.38
N GLU A 553 1.31 -0.73 -14.29
CA GLU A 553 0.44 0.06 -15.16
C GLU A 553 -0.37 -0.87 -16.07
N ILE A 554 -1.69 -0.67 -16.10
CA ILE A 554 -2.60 -1.42 -16.98
C ILE A 554 -2.80 -0.63 -18.27
N LYS A 555 -2.56 -1.31 -19.38
CA LYS A 555 -2.84 -0.82 -20.74
C LYS A 555 -3.95 -1.67 -21.38
N LEU A 556 -4.89 -0.98 -21.97
CA LEU A 556 -6.03 -1.58 -22.69
C LEU A 556 -5.80 -1.40 -24.19
N PHE A 557 -6.12 -2.42 -24.97
CA PHE A 557 -5.94 -2.38 -26.42
C PHE A 557 -7.22 -2.85 -27.14
N LYS A 558 -7.51 -2.18 -28.24
CA LYS A 558 -8.45 -2.60 -29.26
C LYS A 558 -7.70 -3.35 -30.36
N GLY A 559 -8.39 -4.02 -31.26
CA GLY A 559 -7.79 -4.74 -32.38
C GLY A 559 -6.66 -3.96 -33.06
N ASN A 560 -5.61 -4.65 -33.53
CA ASN A 560 -4.38 -4.08 -34.09
C ASN A 560 -3.46 -3.32 -33.13
N ASP A 561 -3.51 -3.62 -31.81
CA ASP A 561 -2.68 -3.02 -30.77
C ASP A 561 -2.90 -1.48 -30.60
N ASP A 562 -4.07 -0.95 -30.98
CA ASP A 562 -4.44 0.44 -30.70
C ASP A 562 -4.72 0.59 -29.19
N GLU A 563 -3.91 1.43 -28.52
CA GLU A 563 -4.03 1.68 -27.08
C GLU A 563 -5.28 2.53 -26.79
N ILE A 564 -6.14 2.05 -25.89
CA ILE A 564 -7.31 2.77 -25.39
C ILE A 564 -6.89 3.48 -24.11
N THR A 565 -6.91 4.80 -24.13
CA THR A 565 -6.69 5.60 -22.94
C THR A 565 -7.94 5.65 -22.07
N LYS A 566 -7.78 5.75 -20.75
CA LYS A 566 -8.91 5.78 -19.79
C LYS A 566 -9.87 6.94 -20.02
N ASP A 567 -9.37 8.05 -20.55
CA ASP A 567 -10.17 9.24 -20.89
C ASP A 567 -11.20 8.94 -21.99
N MET A 568 -11.04 7.86 -22.73
CA MET A 568 -12.00 7.39 -23.73
C MET A 568 -13.16 6.59 -23.13
N LEU A 569 -13.04 6.19 -21.85
CA LEU A 569 -14.07 5.46 -21.14
C LEU A 569 -15.08 6.42 -20.49
N SER A 570 -16.37 6.12 -20.64
CA SER A 570 -17.41 6.79 -19.87
C SER A 570 -17.28 6.50 -18.37
N LYS A 571 -17.90 7.28 -17.51
CA LYS A 571 -17.87 7.04 -16.05
C LYS A 571 -18.40 5.67 -15.65
N GLY A 572 -19.45 5.19 -16.35
CA GLY A 572 -19.98 3.84 -16.14
C GLY A 572 -18.98 2.76 -16.55
N GLU A 573 -18.35 2.92 -17.70
CA GLU A 573 -17.31 1.99 -18.18
C GLU A 573 -16.08 2.00 -17.26
N LEU A 574 -15.67 3.15 -16.70
CA LEU A 574 -14.61 3.26 -15.69
C LEU A 574 -14.96 2.49 -14.40
N GLN A 575 -16.22 2.55 -13.98
CA GLN A 575 -16.67 1.77 -12.82
C GLN A 575 -16.66 0.27 -13.11
N MET A 576 -17.08 -0.15 -14.32
CA MET A 576 -16.99 -1.56 -14.76
C MET A 576 -15.52 -2.01 -14.84
N TYR A 577 -14.64 -1.19 -15.36
CA TYR A 577 -13.20 -1.42 -15.38
C TYR A 577 -12.62 -1.63 -13.97
N SER A 578 -12.91 -0.73 -13.04
CA SER A 578 -12.45 -0.84 -11.66
C SER A 578 -13.02 -2.08 -10.96
N THR A 579 -14.29 -2.40 -11.21
CA THR A 579 -14.94 -3.63 -10.68
C THR A 579 -14.27 -4.88 -11.23
N SER A 580 -13.91 -4.88 -12.53
CA SER A 580 -13.20 -5.97 -13.17
C SER A 580 -11.81 -6.18 -12.57
N ILE A 581 -11.07 -5.11 -12.25
CA ILE A 581 -9.76 -5.18 -11.57
C ILE A 581 -9.91 -5.83 -10.19
N VAL A 582 -10.86 -5.37 -9.37
CA VAL A 582 -11.07 -5.91 -8.01
C VAL A 582 -11.44 -7.38 -8.08
N GLN A 583 -12.35 -7.77 -8.99
CA GLN A 583 -12.71 -9.17 -9.21
C GLN A 583 -11.53 -10.01 -9.69
N ALA A 584 -10.76 -9.49 -10.63
CA ALA A 584 -9.59 -10.18 -11.17
C ALA A 584 -8.52 -10.41 -10.11
N LEU A 585 -8.26 -9.42 -9.26
CA LEU A 585 -7.36 -9.55 -8.10
C LEU A 585 -7.88 -10.62 -7.14
N ALA A 586 -9.17 -10.59 -6.82
CA ALA A 586 -9.81 -11.58 -5.95
C ALA A 586 -9.67 -13.01 -6.53
N LYS A 587 -9.96 -13.22 -7.82
CA LYS A 587 -9.77 -14.51 -8.52
C LYS A 587 -8.31 -14.94 -8.56
N THR A 588 -7.38 -13.99 -8.81
CA THR A 588 -5.94 -14.26 -8.86
C THR A 588 -5.39 -14.71 -7.52
N SER A 589 -5.97 -14.24 -6.39
CA SER A 589 -5.59 -14.65 -5.05
C SER A 589 -5.73 -16.17 -4.84
N GLY A 590 -6.70 -16.80 -5.51
CA GLY A 590 -7.05 -18.19 -5.32
C GLY A 590 -7.65 -18.50 -3.95
N ARG A 591 -7.96 -17.48 -3.15
CA ARG A 591 -8.59 -17.64 -1.83
C ARG A 591 -10.09 -17.46 -1.93
N PRO A 592 -10.89 -18.47 -1.56
CA PRO A 592 -12.34 -18.35 -1.57
C PRO A 592 -12.81 -17.51 -0.38
N LEU A 593 -12.91 -16.19 -0.55
CA LEU A 593 -13.48 -15.27 0.42
C LEU A 593 -14.86 -14.78 -0.05
N PRO A 594 -15.78 -14.43 0.87
CA PRO A 594 -17.06 -13.85 0.51
C PRO A 594 -16.88 -12.43 -0.03
N PHE A 595 -17.66 -12.04 -1.03
CA PHE A 595 -17.77 -10.64 -1.44
C PHE A 595 -18.79 -9.92 -0.57
N MET A 596 -18.42 -8.74 -0.05
CA MET A 596 -19.35 -7.83 0.63
C MET A 596 -19.22 -6.45 0.02
N ILE A 597 -20.31 -5.94 -0.54
CA ILE A 597 -20.31 -4.73 -1.35
C ILE A 597 -21.32 -3.75 -0.78
N ASP A 598 -20.87 -2.55 -0.42
CA ASP A 598 -21.74 -1.45 0.01
C ASP A 598 -22.05 -0.53 -1.17
N THR A 599 -23.33 -0.19 -1.38
CA THR A 599 -23.82 0.72 -2.41
C THR A 599 -23.25 0.47 -3.83
N PRO A 600 -23.40 -0.74 -4.37
CA PRO A 600 -22.64 -1.16 -5.55
C PRO A 600 -23.12 -0.59 -6.89
N LEU A 601 -24.35 -0.06 -6.95
CA LEU A 601 -25.00 0.40 -8.18
C LEU A 601 -25.18 1.92 -8.24
N ALA A 602 -24.59 2.65 -7.29
CA ALA A 602 -24.65 4.11 -7.28
C ALA A 602 -24.02 4.68 -8.57
N ARG A 603 -24.68 5.69 -9.15
CA ARG A 603 -24.20 6.44 -10.34
C ARG A 603 -24.09 5.67 -11.65
N LEU A 604 -24.54 4.40 -11.71
CA LEU A 604 -24.60 3.63 -12.93
C LEU A 604 -25.93 3.87 -13.66
N ASP A 605 -25.89 3.85 -15.00
CA ASP A 605 -27.08 3.77 -15.82
C ASP A 605 -27.74 2.39 -15.70
N GLU A 606 -28.96 2.28 -16.22
CA GLU A 606 -29.78 1.06 -16.09
C GLU A 606 -29.15 -0.15 -16.78
N GLU A 607 -28.42 0.07 -17.86
CA GLU A 607 -27.81 -0.99 -18.65
C GLU A 607 -26.63 -1.62 -17.90
N HIS A 608 -25.74 -0.81 -17.34
CA HIS A 608 -24.63 -1.27 -16.52
C HIS A 608 -25.10 -1.90 -15.19
N ARG A 609 -26.18 -1.35 -14.58
CA ARG A 609 -26.79 -1.98 -13.39
C ARG A 609 -27.27 -3.39 -13.68
N ARG A 610 -27.95 -3.59 -14.81
CA ARG A 610 -28.46 -4.90 -15.21
C ARG A 610 -27.33 -5.90 -15.46
N SER A 611 -26.21 -5.49 -16.08
CA SER A 611 -25.04 -6.36 -16.25
C SER A 611 -24.46 -6.80 -14.91
N LEU A 612 -24.31 -5.89 -13.95
CA LEU A 612 -23.84 -6.27 -12.61
C LEU A 612 -24.79 -7.23 -11.90
N VAL A 613 -26.09 -6.96 -11.96
CA VAL A 613 -27.12 -7.75 -11.31
C VAL A 613 -27.19 -9.17 -11.90
N ARG A 614 -27.20 -9.28 -13.20
CA ARG A 614 -27.41 -10.55 -13.89
C ARG A 614 -26.14 -11.38 -14.04
N ASP A 615 -25.05 -10.74 -14.41
CA ASP A 615 -23.85 -11.44 -14.88
C ASP A 615 -22.72 -11.45 -13.83
N PHE A 616 -22.68 -10.45 -12.94
CA PHE A 616 -21.61 -10.33 -11.95
C PHE A 616 -21.97 -10.92 -10.58
N TYR A 617 -23.02 -10.42 -9.90
CA TYR A 617 -23.26 -10.79 -8.49
C TYR A 617 -23.48 -12.29 -8.27
N PRO A 618 -24.22 -13.02 -9.12
CA PRO A 618 -24.37 -14.46 -8.95
C PRO A 618 -23.06 -15.25 -9.08
N ASN A 619 -22.08 -14.69 -9.80
CA ASN A 619 -20.81 -15.33 -10.13
C ASN A 619 -19.59 -14.68 -9.47
N ALA A 620 -19.78 -13.63 -8.67
CA ALA A 620 -18.69 -12.87 -8.05
C ALA A 620 -17.90 -13.73 -7.05
N SER A 621 -18.61 -14.48 -6.21
CA SER A 621 -18.03 -15.39 -5.22
C SER A 621 -19.03 -16.48 -4.84
N HIS A 622 -18.56 -17.48 -4.06
CA HIS A 622 -19.41 -18.50 -3.43
C HIS A 622 -20.38 -17.92 -2.39
N GLN A 623 -20.15 -16.70 -1.93
CA GLN A 623 -21.04 -15.91 -1.09
C GLN A 623 -20.89 -14.44 -1.44
N THR A 624 -21.98 -13.78 -1.80
CA THR A 624 -22.02 -12.36 -2.15
C THR A 624 -23.03 -11.65 -1.26
N ILE A 625 -22.58 -10.69 -0.45
CA ILE A 625 -23.40 -9.89 0.44
C ILE A 625 -23.52 -8.50 -0.17
N ILE A 626 -24.73 -8.08 -0.50
CA ILE A 626 -25.01 -6.83 -1.19
C ILE A 626 -25.79 -5.92 -0.24
N LEU A 627 -25.22 -4.75 0.05
CA LEU A 627 -25.88 -3.69 0.81
C LEU A 627 -26.38 -2.64 -0.18
N SER A 628 -27.69 -2.44 -0.30
CA SER A 628 -28.28 -1.58 -1.34
C SER A 628 -29.43 -0.73 -0.82
N THR A 629 -29.79 0.28 -1.59
CA THR A 629 -31.05 1.01 -1.44
C THR A 629 -32.13 0.40 -2.34
N ASP A 630 -33.40 0.77 -2.11
CA ASP A 630 -34.52 0.37 -2.97
C ASP A 630 -34.42 0.98 -4.39
N SER A 631 -33.71 2.10 -4.54
CA SER A 631 -33.44 2.76 -5.83
C SER A 631 -32.30 2.09 -6.61
N GLU A 632 -31.35 1.47 -5.95
CA GLU A 632 -30.25 0.75 -6.58
C GLU A 632 -30.70 -0.63 -7.07
N ILE A 633 -31.33 -1.42 -6.19
CA ILE A 633 -31.92 -2.70 -6.55
C ILE A 633 -33.45 -2.52 -6.50
N ASN A 634 -33.98 -2.01 -7.60
CA ASN A 634 -35.41 -1.86 -7.82
C ASN A 634 -36.09 -3.23 -8.01
N TYR A 635 -37.41 -3.22 -8.22
CA TYR A 635 -38.16 -4.47 -8.37
C TYR A 635 -37.69 -5.35 -9.52
N GLU A 636 -37.35 -4.78 -10.66
CA GLU A 636 -36.87 -5.53 -11.83
C GLU A 636 -35.54 -6.22 -11.53
N HIS A 637 -34.59 -5.50 -10.94
CA HIS A 637 -33.30 -6.07 -10.49
C HIS A 637 -33.48 -7.13 -9.40
N TYR A 638 -34.37 -6.88 -8.44
CA TYR A 638 -34.69 -7.86 -7.40
C TYR A 638 -35.22 -9.14 -7.98
N LYS A 639 -36.15 -9.07 -8.96
CA LYS A 639 -36.71 -10.24 -9.65
C LYS A 639 -35.63 -11.08 -10.34
N GLU A 640 -34.63 -10.45 -10.97
CA GLU A 640 -33.50 -11.13 -11.59
C GLU A 640 -32.60 -11.84 -10.54
N LEU A 641 -32.47 -11.27 -9.35
CA LEU A 641 -31.64 -11.82 -8.27
C LEU A 641 -32.34 -12.91 -7.43
N VAL A 642 -33.67 -12.92 -7.35
CA VAL A 642 -34.47 -13.87 -6.51
C VAL A 642 -34.01 -15.32 -6.62
N PRO A 643 -33.70 -15.87 -7.82
CA PRO A 643 -33.24 -17.26 -7.93
C PRO A 643 -31.95 -17.55 -7.14
N TYR A 644 -31.11 -16.53 -6.95
CA TYR A 644 -29.77 -16.62 -6.34
C TYR A 644 -29.75 -16.15 -4.87
N ILE A 645 -30.84 -15.55 -4.37
CA ILE A 645 -30.92 -15.04 -2.99
C ILE A 645 -31.17 -16.17 -2.02
N ALA A 646 -30.27 -16.34 -1.03
CA ALA A 646 -30.46 -17.23 0.10
C ALA A 646 -31.32 -16.58 1.18
N LYS A 647 -30.96 -15.33 1.53
CA LYS A 647 -31.67 -14.53 2.54
C LYS A 647 -31.69 -13.07 2.13
N SER A 648 -32.73 -12.38 2.58
CA SER A 648 -32.84 -10.94 2.39
C SER A 648 -33.28 -10.26 3.69
N PHE A 649 -32.76 -9.06 3.89
CA PHE A 649 -33.07 -8.22 5.05
C PHE A 649 -33.38 -6.81 4.57
N VAL A 650 -34.21 -6.10 5.32
CA VAL A 650 -34.32 -4.64 5.23
C VAL A 650 -33.98 -4.05 6.58
N ILE A 651 -33.13 -3.06 6.58
CA ILE A 651 -32.83 -2.25 7.75
C ILE A 651 -33.50 -0.88 7.61
N SER A 652 -34.23 -0.47 8.62
CA SER A 652 -34.90 0.83 8.71
C SER A 652 -34.49 1.55 9.99
N TYR A 653 -34.33 2.87 9.92
CA TYR A 653 -34.05 3.66 11.10
C TYR A 653 -35.34 4.16 11.73
N ASP A 654 -35.60 3.74 12.96
CA ASP A 654 -36.69 4.20 13.77
C ASP A 654 -36.30 5.49 14.51
N SER A 655 -36.74 6.63 14.00
CA SER A 655 -36.41 7.95 14.54
C SER A 655 -36.95 8.19 15.92
N ASP A 656 -38.07 7.56 16.29
CA ASP A 656 -38.73 7.74 17.60
C ASP A 656 -37.95 7.05 18.72
N ASN A 657 -37.38 5.90 18.41
CA ASN A 657 -36.58 5.11 19.35
C ASN A 657 -35.05 5.27 19.14
N GLY A 658 -34.62 5.98 18.10
CA GLY A 658 -33.21 6.23 17.79
C GLY A 658 -32.41 4.97 17.51
N LYS A 659 -33.02 3.96 16.85
CA LYS A 659 -32.36 2.67 16.58
C LYS A 659 -32.71 2.12 15.19
N THR A 660 -31.83 1.28 14.68
CA THR A 660 -32.11 0.49 13.48
C THR A 660 -32.95 -0.74 13.84
N ILE A 661 -33.93 -1.04 13.00
CA ILE A 661 -34.77 -2.25 13.05
C ILE A 661 -34.42 -3.13 11.85
N ILE A 662 -34.29 -4.45 12.08
CA ILE A 662 -33.99 -5.44 11.05
C ILE A 662 -35.29 -6.19 10.73
N HIS A 663 -35.61 -6.30 9.45
CA HIS A 663 -36.75 -7.06 8.94
C HIS A 663 -36.22 -8.22 8.07
N ASP A 664 -36.70 -9.44 8.29
CA ASP A 664 -36.28 -10.66 7.54
C ASP A 664 -36.98 -10.77 6.17
N LYS A 665 -36.99 -9.69 5.40
CA LYS A 665 -37.56 -9.63 4.03
C LYS A 665 -36.96 -8.43 3.30
N TYR A 666 -37.13 -8.41 1.96
CA TYR A 666 -36.70 -7.27 1.17
C TYR A 666 -37.86 -6.25 0.99
N PHE A 667 -37.56 -5.09 0.40
CA PHE A 667 -38.55 -4.02 0.13
C PHE A 667 -39.76 -4.50 -0.69
N PHE A 668 -39.54 -5.47 -1.59
CA PHE A 668 -40.55 -5.95 -2.52
C PHE A 668 -40.89 -7.41 -2.25
N ASN A 669 -42.18 -7.77 -2.39
CA ASN A 669 -42.61 -9.15 -2.42
C ASN A 669 -42.44 -9.75 -3.82
N LYS A 670 -42.72 -11.05 -3.98
CA LYS A 670 -42.65 -11.74 -5.27
C LYS A 670 -43.62 -11.20 -6.32
N LYS A 671 -44.64 -10.40 -5.91
CA LYS A 671 -45.64 -9.79 -6.80
C LYS A 671 -45.30 -8.33 -7.13
N GLY A 672 -44.22 -7.76 -6.58
CA GLY A 672 -43.82 -6.38 -6.85
C GLY A 672 -44.47 -5.33 -5.94
N GLU A 673 -45.24 -5.76 -4.95
CA GLU A 673 -45.80 -4.85 -3.98
C GLU A 673 -44.75 -4.48 -2.93
N LYS A 674 -44.68 -3.20 -2.56
CA LYS A 674 -43.81 -2.80 -1.44
C LYS A 674 -44.37 -3.37 -0.15
N GLU A 675 -43.58 -4.23 0.49
CA GLU A 675 -43.96 -4.87 1.76
C GLU A 675 -43.59 -4.02 2.99
N ILE A 676 -42.67 -3.11 2.81
CA ILE A 676 -42.17 -2.22 3.87
C ILE A 676 -42.22 -0.79 3.32
N GLU A 677 -43.11 0.02 3.86
CA GLU A 677 -43.08 1.46 3.74
C GLU A 677 -42.14 1.97 4.83
N ILE A 678 -41.05 2.60 4.42
CA ILE A 678 -40.01 3.15 5.32
C ILE A 678 -40.08 4.67 5.25
#